data_575b0dc48096fb2c0ae7b947a9b2d5ca
#
_entry.id   575b0dc48096fb2c0ae7b947a9b2d5ca
#
_cell.length_a   1.000
_cell.length_b   1.000
_cell.length_c   1.000
_cell.angle_alpha   90.00
_cell.angle_beta   90.00
_cell.angle_gamma   90.00
#
_symmetry.space_group_name_H-M   'P 1'
#
loop_
_entity.id
_entity.type
_entity.pdbx_description
1 polymer ?
#
loop_
_entity_poly.entity_id
_entity_poly.type
_entity_poly.pdbx_seq_one_letter_code
_entity_poly.pdbx_strand_id
1 'polypeptide(L)'
;VPARRPGGGAPAGACAAGLLTGCGGSSSGSASGAASSGSGSSYTILYDSQPATLNYLTTGTDLEMVVGANCVDTLVEYDNKGVMREGLATSWDWDVDTLTWTFHLREENWVDCNGEVVAPVTAQDFVDALKYVLTPDYAASNVGLVTAYIAGADDYYSYHVYLNNANTGVVDDDGTTYTVDGSGVVTVTAPDSDPATYAPVDFDAVGVTAVDDHTLTYTLTYDFPGFLSLLCYLPYEPAYGPLLEETGDQFATSAETTYSCGAFYLAAYESLETWVMKKNPENYDADNVFIDTISRIYNAEASVNGPEMIKRGEIDEATIGSDILDSWLSDDTTKDMVSMDRPNTNYTYFYMFNFMPFSHEFSNWSVEGMDAEYEPENWAKAINNTNFRKSFLYGINNSVTLAVKAPEGYDNYKLNTITPPSFCANADGVDYLKCGDLANITEFFDEAKAKEYRDASIPELTAAGVTFPIKVQMPYNPSSTDWDKQCQVFKQQLEGVLNDGFDFIDIIITAGPSDSFLSSVRRNGKFAFLQCNWGADYSDPQTETDPFYQAEGARGSRYAFLRTGVEDGFITGDTADAVMNYMKAIEEAVEITDDINARYDAFANAEASLINNALVVPMGMSVPNYLATRLNYWEGQYASTGFSNKRLKGIHVLDHYISMSEYEANRDAR
;
A
#
# COMPACT_ATOMS: atom_id res chain seq x y z
N VAL A 1 -8.59 -20.62 12.44
CA VAL A 1 -9.48 -21.75 12.74
C VAL A 1 -10.91 -21.24 12.64
N PRO A 2 -11.79 -21.76 11.77
CA PRO A 2 -13.14 -21.24 11.66
C PRO A 2 -14.03 -21.86 12.74
N ALA A 3 -14.70 -21.00 13.51
CA ALA A 3 -15.74 -21.40 14.44
C ALA A 3 -17.04 -21.74 13.68
N ARG A 4 -17.61 -22.88 14.02
CA ARG A 4 -18.89 -23.41 13.52
C ARG A 4 -20.08 -22.55 13.95
N ARG A 5 -20.93 -22.23 13.00
CA ARG A 5 -22.32 -21.75 13.25
C ARG A 5 -23.23 -22.89 13.63
N PRO A 6 -24.21 -22.70 14.52
CA PRO A 6 -25.45 -23.48 14.54
C PRO A 6 -26.57 -22.76 13.77
N GLY A 7 -27.30 -23.51 12.98
CA GLY A 7 -28.44 -23.04 12.22
C GLY A 7 -29.73 -23.01 13.05
N GLY A 8 -30.68 -22.24 12.54
CA GLY A 8 -32.08 -22.22 13.03
C GLY A 8 -32.90 -21.18 12.30
N GLY A 9 -33.70 -21.58 11.36
CA GLY A 9 -35.13 -21.41 11.09
C GLY A 9 -35.68 -19.99 10.91
N ALA A 10 -36.14 -19.74 9.70
CA ALA A 10 -37.11 -18.69 9.38
C ALA A 10 -38.52 -19.01 9.92
N PRO A 11 -39.41 -18.02 10.03
CA PRO A 11 -40.49 -17.97 9.03
C PRO A 11 -40.81 -16.57 8.47
N ALA A 12 -41.43 -16.63 7.31
CA ALA A 12 -41.97 -15.58 6.49
C ALA A 12 -43.13 -14.82 7.10
N GLY A 13 -43.27 -13.55 6.72
CA GLY A 13 -44.50 -12.76 6.95
C GLY A 13 -44.59 -11.63 5.95
N ALA A 14 -45.60 -11.66 5.12
CA ALA A 14 -45.89 -10.83 3.98
C ALA A 14 -46.73 -9.60 4.29
N CYS A 15 -46.85 -8.70 3.29
CA CYS A 15 -47.86 -7.64 3.04
C CYS A 15 -47.63 -6.29 3.75
N ALA A 16 -47.75 -5.15 3.09
CA ALA A 16 -48.70 -4.73 2.09
C ALA A 16 -48.29 -3.43 1.41
N ALA A 17 -48.65 -3.31 0.15
CA ALA A 17 -48.56 -2.14 -0.69
C ALA A 17 -49.50 -1.00 -0.24
N GLY A 18 -49.04 0.26 -0.43
CA GLY A 18 -49.89 1.45 -0.33
C GLY A 18 -49.56 2.45 -1.39
N LEU A 19 -50.30 2.42 -2.49
CA LEU A 19 -50.36 3.45 -3.53
C LEU A 19 -51.05 4.71 -2.99
N LEU A 20 -50.45 5.89 -3.25
CA LEU A 20 -51.23 7.14 -3.33
C LEU A 20 -50.70 8.00 -4.45
N THR A 21 -51.52 8.14 -5.44
CA THR A 21 -51.52 9.09 -6.56
C THR A 21 -51.97 10.46 -6.12
N GLY A 22 -51.40 11.52 -6.72
CA GLY A 22 -51.91 12.88 -6.58
C GLY A 22 -51.22 13.93 -7.44
N CYS A 23 -51.80 14.17 -8.62
CA CYS A 23 -51.77 15.27 -9.56
C CYS A 23 -51.21 16.63 -9.15
N GLY A 24 -50.34 17.25 -9.93
CA GLY A 24 -50.71 18.19 -10.99
C GLY A 24 -50.63 19.67 -10.59
N GLY A 25 -49.80 20.47 -11.34
CA GLY A 25 -49.93 21.92 -11.32
C GLY A 25 -48.70 22.65 -11.87
N SER A 26 -48.70 22.93 -13.16
CA SER A 26 -47.76 23.85 -13.83
C SER A 26 -47.96 25.29 -13.41
N SER A 27 -46.91 26.05 -13.13
CA SER A 27 -46.89 27.49 -13.38
C SER A 27 -45.47 27.98 -13.61
N SER A 28 -45.23 28.46 -14.78
CA SER A 28 -44.11 29.28 -15.24
C SER A 28 -44.01 30.60 -14.47
N GLY A 29 -42.80 30.90 -13.97
CA GLY A 29 -42.53 32.21 -13.39
C GLY A 29 -41.03 32.47 -13.39
N SER A 30 -40.58 33.24 -14.38
CA SER A 30 -39.26 33.84 -14.38
C SER A 30 -39.10 34.79 -13.20
N ALA A 31 -38.07 34.63 -12.42
CA ALA A 31 -37.56 35.69 -11.56
C ALA A 31 -36.05 35.63 -11.46
N SER A 32 -35.46 36.70 -11.87
CA SER A 32 -34.07 37.08 -11.78
C SER A 32 -33.56 37.18 -10.35
N GLY A 33 -32.33 36.67 -10.12
CA GLY A 33 -31.36 37.28 -9.26
C GLY A 33 -31.67 37.37 -7.78
N ALA A 34 -31.17 36.41 -7.00
CA ALA A 34 -30.65 36.69 -5.67
C ALA A 34 -29.56 35.66 -5.38
N ALA A 35 -28.37 36.15 -5.08
CA ALA A 35 -27.29 35.34 -4.56
C ALA A 35 -27.79 34.64 -3.30
N SER A 36 -27.93 33.29 -3.31
CA SER A 36 -28.18 32.52 -2.12
C SER A 36 -26.84 32.26 -1.47
N SER A 37 -26.57 32.99 -0.41
CA SER A 37 -25.59 32.63 0.60
C SER A 37 -25.98 31.28 1.23
N GLY A 38 -25.07 30.26 1.11
CA GLY A 38 -25.09 29.07 1.93
C GLY A 38 -25.53 27.77 1.26
N SER A 39 -24.95 27.41 0.12
CA SER A 39 -24.75 25.98 -0.20
C SER A 39 -23.27 25.70 0.02
N GLY A 40 -22.94 24.97 1.10
CA GLY A 40 -21.59 24.51 1.31
C GLY A 40 -21.09 23.69 0.12
N SER A 41 -19.77 23.68 -0.06
CA SER A 41 -19.11 22.92 -1.11
C SER A 41 -19.23 21.41 -0.79
N SER A 42 -19.76 20.62 -1.69
CA SER A 42 -19.87 19.16 -1.54
C SER A 42 -19.05 18.45 -2.60
N TYR A 43 -18.48 17.31 -2.21
CA TYR A 43 -17.74 16.39 -3.08
C TYR A 43 -18.32 14.99 -2.93
N THR A 44 -18.77 14.41 -4.05
CA THR A 44 -19.42 13.10 -4.08
C THR A 44 -18.69 12.17 -5.04
N ILE A 45 -18.26 10.99 -4.56
CA ILE A 45 -17.59 9.97 -5.35
C ILE A 45 -18.15 8.59 -5.07
N LEU A 46 -17.83 7.62 -5.94
CA LEU A 46 -18.16 6.22 -5.75
C LEU A 46 -16.99 5.46 -5.12
N TYR A 47 -17.30 4.35 -4.44
CA TYR A 47 -16.34 3.29 -4.10
C TYR A 47 -16.97 1.92 -4.40
N ASP A 48 -16.17 0.89 -4.71
CA ASP A 48 -16.63 -0.37 -5.29
C ASP A 48 -16.38 -1.61 -4.43
N SER A 49 -15.62 -1.48 -3.35
CA SER A 49 -15.24 -2.60 -2.49
C SER A 49 -15.56 -2.32 -1.03
N GLN A 50 -15.93 -3.37 -0.30
CA GLN A 50 -16.21 -3.25 1.12
C GLN A 50 -14.93 -3.07 1.90
N PRO A 51 -14.78 -2.02 2.73
CA PRO A 51 -13.68 -1.93 3.67
C PRO A 51 -13.82 -3.02 4.74
N ALA A 52 -12.69 -3.61 5.12
CA ALA A 52 -12.66 -4.58 6.22
C ALA A 52 -12.77 -3.88 7.58
N THR A 53 -12.26 -2.65 7.67
CA THR A 53 -12.27 -1.81 8.87
C THR A 53 -12.15 -0.34 8.49
N LEU A 54 -12.52 0.56 9.38
CA LEU A 54 -12.13 1.98 9.31
C LEU A 54 -11.04 2.32 10.34
N ASN A 55 -10.57 1.31 11.10
CA ASN A 55 -9.54 1.49 12.11
C ASN A 55 -8.21 1.83 11.44
N TYR A 56 -7.92 3.14 11.40
CA TYR A 56 -6.72 3.67 10.77
C TYR A 56 -5.42 3.24 11.44
N LEU A 57 -5.44 2.86 12.73
CA LEU A 57 -4.26 2.37 13.44
C LEU A 57 -3.87 0.94 13.04
N THR A 58 -4.79 0.16 12.49
CA THR A 58 -4.57 -1.26 12.21
C THR A 58 -4.59 -1.61 10.73
N THR A 59 -5.20 -0.77 9.90
CA THR A 59 -5.30 -1.06 8.46
C THR A 59 -3.97 -0.88 7.71
N GLY A 60 -3.83 -1.66 6.64
CA GLY A 60 -2.80 -1.49 5.61
C GLY A 60 -3.41 -1.38 4.21
N THR A 61 -4.72 -1.07 4.11
CA THR A 61 -5.48 -1.08 2.85
C THR A 61 -5.77 0.32 2.36
N ASP A 62 -5.48 0.60 1.10
CA ASP A 62 -5.58 1.92 0.47
C ASP A 62 -6.95 2.59 0.62
N LEU A 63 -8.05 1.84 0.45
CA LEU A 63 -9.41 2.35 0.62
C LEU A 63 -9.68 2.83 2.05
N GLU A 64 -9.18 2.12 3.04
CA GLU A 64 -9.44 2.34 4.46
C GLU A 64 -8.63 3.49 5.04
N MET A 65 -7.46 3.79 4.44
CA MET A 65 -6.58 4.91 4.84
C MET A 65 -7.24 6.29 4.71
N VAL A 66 -8.32 6.39 3.94
CA VAL A 66 -9.03 7.67 3.69
C VAL A 66 -9.55 8.30 4.98
N VAL A 67 -9.96 7.49 5.97
CA VAL A 67 -10.45 8.00 7.27
C VAL A 67 -9.28 8.62 8.05
N GLY A 68 -8.18 7.90 8.25
CA GLY A 68 -6.98 8.47 8.89
C GLY A 68 -6.52 9.73 8.17
N ALA A 69 -6.33 9.66 6.85
CA ALA A 69 -5.86 10.78 6.04
C ALA A 69 -6.65 12.08 6.19
N ASN A 70 -7.97 12.00 6.42
CA ASN A 70 -8.85 13.18 6.42
C ASN A 70 -9.43 13.53 7.79
N CYS A 71 -9.58 12.53 8.67
CA CYS A 71 -10.18 12.71 9.99
C CYS A 71 -9.15 12.86 11.12
N VAL A 72 -7.87 12.55 10.85
CA VAL A 72 -6.81 12.65 11.85
C VAL A 72 -5.62 13.41 11.28
N ASP A 73 -5.11 14.41 12.00
CA ASP A 73 -3.89 15.10 11.61
C ASP A 73 -2.67 14.44 12.25
N THR A 74 -1.56 14.50 11.53
CA THR A 74 -0.25 13.95 11.95
C THR A 74 0.62 15.01 12.61
N LEU A 75 1.72 14.59 13.26
CA LEU A 75 2.69 15.53 13.87
C LEU A 75 3.26 16.50 12.83
N VAL A 76 3.57 16.02 11.65
CA VAL A 76 4.09 16.79 10.51
C VAL A 76 3.26 16.45 9.28
N GLU A 77 3.22 17.35 8.31
CA GLU A 77 2.49 17.14 7.05
C GLU A 77 3.29 17.66 5.86
N TYR A 78 2.83 17.38 4.63
CA TYR A 78 3.44 17.90 3.43
C TYR A 78 2.59 19.02 2.82
N ASP A 79 3.24 20.00 2.20
CA ASP A 79 2.56 20.95 1.34
C ASP A 79 2.32 20.37 -0.08
N ASN A 80 1.71 21.17 -0.96
CA ASN A 80 1.43 20.75 -2.33
C ASN A 80 2.68 20.61 -3.22
N LYS A 81 3.86 20.93 -2.71
CA LYS A 81 5.16 20.78 -3.39
C LYS A 81 6.00 19.64 -2.83
N GLY A 82 5.50 18.93 -1.83
CA GLY A 82 6.22 17.85 -1.16
C GLY A 82 7.22 18.35 -0.13
N VAL A 83 7.07 19.57 0.35
CA VAL A 83 7.90 20.11 1.43
C VAL A 83 7.21 19.83 2.75
N MET A 84 7.96 19.24 3.69
CA MET A 84 7.45 18.96 5.05
C MET A 84 7.15 20.24 5.80
N ARG A 85 6.02 20.24 6.50
CA ARG A 85 5.48 21.37 7.26
C ARG A 85 5.05 20.91 8.65
N GLU A 86 4.78 21.90 9.52
CA GLU A 86 4.16 21.71 10.81
C GLU A 86 2.73 21.17 10.65
N GLY A 87 2.43 20.08 11.36
CA GLY A 87 1.08 19.55 11.53
C GLY A 87 0.59 19.82 12.96
N LEU A 88 0.29 18.78 13.75
CA LEU A 88 -0.01 18.92 15.17
C LEU A 88 1.20 19.38 15.97
N ALA A 89 2.44 19.10 15.52
CA ALA A 89 3.65 19.67 16.09
C ALA A 89 3.96 21.03 15.45
N THR A 90 4.26 22.05 16.28
CA THR A 90 4.68 23.40 15.85
C THR A 90 6.19 23.54 15.74
N SER A 91 6.92 22.61 16.34
CA SER A 91 8.38 22.50 16.23
C SER A 91 8.83 21.12 16.73
N TRP A 92 10.06 20.76 16.38
CA TRP A 92 10.70 19.53 16.84
C TRP A 92 12.22 19.70 16.91
N ASP A 93 12.82 18.93 17.82
CA ASP A 93 14.26 18.90 18.06
C ASP A 93 14.75 17.45 17.99
N TRP A 94 15.97 17.24 17.49
CA TRP A 94 16.66 15.95 17.43
C TRP A 94 17.90 15.96 18.30
N ASP A 95 18.00 15.00 19.21
CA ASP A 95 19.19 14.76 20.04
C ASP A 95 19.83 13.43 19.59
N VAL A 96 20.91 13.52 18.82
CA VAL A 96 21.64 12.36 18.28
C VAL A 96 22.33 11.54 19.36
N ASP A 97 22.71 12.16 20.49
CA ASP A 97 23.40 11.45 21.57
C ASP A 97 22.45 10.51 22.34
N THR A 98 21.17 10.86 22.41
CA THR A 98 20.13 10.06 23.06
C THR A 98 19.18 9.37 22.06
N LEU A 99 19.37 9.60 20.77
CA LEU A 99 18.48 9.14 19.69
C LEU A 99 17.01 9.55 19.93
N THR A 100 16.79 10.77 20.43
CA THR A 100 15.47 11.22 20.86
C THR A 100 15.01 12.44 20.08
N TRP A 101 13.84 12.29 19.45
CA TRP A 101 13.04 13.39 18.91
C TRP A 101 12.14 13.95 19.98
N THR A 102 12.05 15.28 20.06
CA THR A 102 11.10 16.00 20.93
C THR A 102 10.19 16.85 20.06
N PHE A 103 8.87 16.69 20.20
CA PHE A 103 7.84 17.41 19.46
C PHE A 103 7.04 18.31 20.41
N HIS A 104 6.80 19.55 19.99
CA HIS A 104 5.98 20.53 20.73
C HIS A 104 4.64 20.70 20.02
N LEU A 105 3.56 20.28 20.68
CA LEU A 105 2.22 20.21 20.12
C LEU A 105 1.50 21.56 20.22
N ARG A 106 0.65 21.84 19.24
CA ARG A 106 -0.33 22.95 19.28
C ARG A 106 -1.57 22.58 20.07
N GLU A 107 -2.37 23.56 20.40
CA GLU A 107 -3.74 23.36 20.86
C GLU A 107 -4.58 22.84 19.70
N GLU A 108 -5.26 21.73 19.89
CA GLU A 108 -6.19 21.10 18.96
C GLU A 108 -7.24 20.31 19.76
N ASN A 109 -8.39 19.99 19.16
CA ASN A 109 -9.47 19.29 19.82
C ASN A 109 -9.88 18.01 19.09
N TRP A 110 -10.23 16.99 19.86
CA TRP A 110 -11.02 15.87 19.41
C TRP A 110 -12.48 16.28 19.27
N VAL A 111 -13.09 15.93 18.15
CA VAL A 111 -14.54 16.07 17.92
C VAL A 111 -15.18 14.70 17.66
N ASP A 112 -16.45 14.54 18.03
CA ASP A 112 -17.25 13.34 17.78
C ASP A 112 -17.87 13.34 16.36
N CYS A 113 -18.68 12.34 16.06
CA CYS A 113 -19.40 12.21 14.79
C CYS A 113 -20.45 13.32 14.52
N ASN A 114 -20.77 14.14 15.51
CA ASN A 114 -21.63 15.32 15.35
C ASN A 114 -20.82 16.60 15.13
N GLY A 115 -19.48 16.55 15.26
CA GLY A 115 -18.59 17.68 15.24
C GLY A 115 -18.57 18.46 16.56
N GLU A 116 -19.01 17.82 17.66
CA GLU A 116 -18.97 18.43 18.99
C GLU A 116 -17.62 18.14 19.65
N VAL A 117 -17.03 19.16 20.28
CA VAL A 117 -15.74 19.01 20.99
C VAL A 117 -15.88 18.06 22.16
N VAL A 118 -15.00 17.07 22.24
CA VAL A 118 -14.97 16.05 23.29
C VAL A 118 -13.86 16.36 24.31
N ALA A 119 -12.64 16.59 23.82
CA ALA A 119 -11.44 16.79 24.64
C ALA A 119 -10.34 17.49 23.84
N PRO A 120 -9.34 18.12 24.50
CA PRO A 120 -8.13 18.54 23.81
C PRO A 120 -7.30 17.33 23.33
N VAL A 121 -6.58 17.48 22.22
CA VAL A 121 -5.54 16.54 21.79
C VAL A 121 -4.30 16.76 22.64
N THR A 122 -3.72 15.68 23.13
CA THR A 122 -2.54 15.71 24.01
C THR A 122 -1.44 14.75 23.51
N ALA A 123 -0.24 14.92 24.04
CA ALA A 123 0.87 14.00 23.79
C ALA A 123 0.54 12.55 24.24
N GLN A 124 -0.35 12.38 25.24
CA GLN A 124 -0.78 11.06 25.71
C GLN A 124 -1.57 10.31 24.66
N ASP A 125 -2.32 10.98 23.77
CA ASP A 125 -3.09 10.33 22.70
C ASP A 125 -2.20 9.63 21.68
N PHE A 126 -0.97 10.12 21.45
CA PHE A 126 0.04 9.44 20.64
C PHE A 126 0.62 8.21 21.34
N VAL A 127 0.84 8.30 22.66
CA VAL A 127 1.34 7.18 23.48
C VAL A 127 0.31 6.06 23.51
N ASP A 128 -0.97 6.38 23.70
CA ASP A 128 -2.07 5.43 23.76
C ASP A 128 -2.32 4.77 22.40
N ALA A 129 -2.26 5.55 21.31
CA ALA A 129 -2.34 5.03 19.95
C ALA A 129 -1.21 4.05 19.64
N LEU A 130 0.03 4.39 19.98
CA LEU A 130 1.18 3.51 19.74
C LEU A 130 1.08 2.21 20.55
N LYS A 131 0.60 2.29 21.79
CA LYS A 131 0.31 1.12 22.61
C LYS A 131 -0.76 0.22 21.98
N TYR A 132 -1.80 0.82 21.41
CA TYR A 132 -2.85 0.11 20.69
C TYR A 132 -2.26 -0.64 19.48
N VAL A 133 -1.45 0.03 18.64
CA VAL A 133 -0.76 -0.58 17.49
C VAL A 133 0.14 -1.76 17.91
N LEU A 134 0.84 -1.62 19.06
CA LEU A 134 1.73 -2.65 19.60
C LEU A 134 1.01 -3.73 20.42
N THR A 135 -0.33 -3.70 20.48
CA THR A 135 -1.12 -4.77 21.12
C THR A 135 -1.43 -5.86 20.11
N PRO A 136 -0.87 -7.10 20.24
CA PRO A 136 -1.00 -8.15 19.22
C PRO A 136 -2.43 -8.55 18.90
N ASP A 137 -3.35 -8.43 19.86
CA ASP A 137 -4.75 -8.80 19.69
C ASP A 137 -5.47 -7.97 18.61
N TYR A 138 -4.98 -6.77 18.32
CA TYR A 138 -5.55 -5.88 17.29
C TYR A 138 -4.94 -6.12 15.90
N ALA A 139 -3.89 -6.95 15.79
CA ALA A 139 -3.29 -7.38 14.53
C ALA A 139 -2.99 -6.23 13.53
N ALA A 140 -2.39 -5.16 14.02
CA ALA A 140 -2.05 -3.99 13.21
C ALA A 140 -1.14 -4.37 12.03
N SER A 141 -1.60 -4.12 10.80
CA SER A 141 -0.90 -4.54 9.57
C SER A 141 0.47 -3.89 9.39
N ASN A 142 0.63 -2.69 9.95
CA ASN A 142 1.85 -1.87 9.81
C ASN A 142 2.67 -1.80 11.11
N VAL A 143 2.47 -2.73 12.07
CA VAL A 143 3.21 -2.77 13.35
C VAL A 143 4.72 -2.82 13.13
N GLY A 144 5.18 -3.46 12.05
CA GLY A 144 6.60 -3.50 11.68
C GLY A 144 7.25 -2.13 11.49
N LEU A 145 6.48 -1.10 11.11
CA LEU A 145 6.97 0.27 11.01
C LEU A 145 7.20 0.93 12.39
N VAL A 146 6.68 0.35 13.46
CA VAL A 146 6.91 0.80 14.84
C VAL A 146 8.02 -0.01 15.48
N THR A 147 7.95 -1.35 15.38
CA THR A 147 8.92 -2.26 16.01
C THR A 147 10.33 -2.10 15.44
N ALA A 148 10.47 -1.72 14.17
CA ALA A 148 11.77 -1.52 13.54
C ALA A 148 12.50 -0.25 14.03
N TYR A 149 11.76 0.81 14.40
CA TYR A 149 12.37 2.12 14.61
C TYR A 149 12.27 2.65 16.04
N ILE A 150 11.24 2.30 16.80
CA ILE A 150 11.05 2.78 18.18
C ILE A 150 11.77 1.86 19.16
N ALA A 151 12.62 2.41 19.99
CA ALA A 151 13.38 1.67 20.99
C ALA A 151 12.45 0.86 21.91
N GLY A 152 12.78 -0.41 22.17
CA GLY A 152 12.01 -1.32 23.03
C GLY A 152 10.66 -1.79 22.47
N ALA A 153 10.22 -1.28 21.30
CA ALA A 153 8.93 -1.67 20.72
C ALA A 153 8.89 -3.11 20.24
N ASP A 154 9.97 -3.61 19.65
CA ASP A 154 10.08 -5.01 19.21
C ASP A 154 10.08 -5.99 20.39
N ASP A 155 10.85 -5.70 21.44
CA ASP A 155 10.88 -6.49 22.66
C ASP A 155 9.49 -6.57 23.32
N TYR A 156 8.80 -5.42 23.39
CA TYR A 156 7.44 -5.35 23.93
C TYR A 156 6.46 -6.18 23.09
N TYR A 157 6.43 -5.95 21.77
CA TYR A 157 5.51 -6.64 20.87
C TYR A 157 5.74 -8.14 20.85
N SER A 158 6.99 -8.58 20.68
CA SER A 158 7.37 -9.99 20.64
C SER A 158 7.04 -10.71 21.95
N TYR A 159 7.32 -10.08 23.10
CA TYR A 159 6.94 -10.66 24.40
C TYR A 159 5.42 -10.88 24.49
N HIS A 160 4.60 -9.89 24.09
CA HIS A 160 3.15 -10.01 24.17
C HIS A 160 2.56 -11.00 23.16
N VAL A 161 3.17 -11.15 21.98
CA VAL A 161 2.82 -12.24 21.03
C VAL A 161 3.06 -13.59 21.68
N TYR A 162 4.25 -13.82 22.26
CA TYR A 162 4.60 -15.09 22.90
C TYR A 162 3.73 -15.37 24.14
N LEU A 163 3.41 -14.33 24.92
CA LEU A 163 2.51 -14.44 26.05
C LEU A 163 1.09 -14.85 25.64
N ASN A 164 0.56 -14.26 24.56
CA ASN A 164 -0.75 -14.62 24.01
C ASN A 164 -0.75 -16.09 23.52
N ASN A 165 0.29 -16.51 22.81
CA ASN A 165 0.43 -17.90 22.37
C ASN A 165 0.50 -18.87 23.54
N ALA A 166 1.23 -18.53 24.61
CA ALA A 166 1.29 -19.34 25.82
C ALA A 166 -0.05 -19.44 26.53
N ASN A 167 -0.81 -18.33 26.65
CA ASN A 167 -2.10 -18.28 27.30
C ASN A 167 -3.19 -19.03 26.52
N THR A 168 -3.12 -19.04 25.20
CA THR A 168 -4.08 -19.70 24.32
C THR A 168 -3.69 -21.15 23.99
N GLY A 169 -2.46 -21.55 24.34
CA GLY A 169 -1.96 -22.90 24.07
C GLY A 169 -1.73 -23.16 22.58
N VAL A 170 -1.38 -22.13 21.83
CA VAL A 170 -1.02 -22.25 20.42
C VAL A 170 0.25 -23.09 20.29
N VAL A 171 0.25 -23.93 19.28
CA VAL A 171 1.44 -24.62 18.76
C VAL A 171 1.54 -24.22 17.31
N ASP A 172 2.67 -23.65 16.93
CA ASP A 172 2.89 -23.21 15.56
C ASP A 172 3.01 -24.41 14.60
N ASP A 173 2.85 -24.16 13.33
CA ASP A 173 2.86 -25.20 12.30
C ASP A 173 4.20 -25.96 12.23
N ASP A 174 5.31 -25.32 12.65
CA ASP A 174 6.62 -25.95 12.80
C ASP A 174 6.79 -26.77 14.09
N GLY A 175 5.79 -26.74 14.99
CA GLY A 175 5.79 -27.44 16.27
C GLY A 175 6.35 -26.61 17.43
N THR A 176 6.64 -25.33 17.25
CA THR A 176 7.05 -24.40 18.31
C THR A 176 5.95 -24.28 19.37
N THR A 177 6.32 -24.39 20.63
CA THR A 177 5.42 -24.32 21.80
C THR A 177 5.76 -23.17 22.72
N TYR A 178 4.75 -22.65 23.40
CA TYR A 178 4.84 -21.51 24.30
C TYR A 178 4.33 -21.90 25.69
N THR A 179 5.04 -21.50 26.73
CA THR A 179 4.58 -21.67 28.11
C THR A 179 4.89 -20.42 28.92
N VAL A 180 4.05 -20.10 29.90
CA VAL A 180 4.28 -18.98 30.82
C VAL A 180 4.28 -19.49 32.28
N ASP A 181 5.22 -19.01 33.07
CA ASP A 181 5.33 -19.35 34.50
C ASP A 181 4.58 -18.34 35.39
N GLY A 182 4.56 -18.61 36.70
CA GLY A 182 3.88 -17.76 37.68
C GLY A 182 4.47 -16.34 37.86
N SER A 183 5.63 -16.06 37.28
CA SER A 183 6.28 -14.74 37.27
C SER A 183 6.09 -14.00 35.95
N GLY A 184 5.38 -14.61 34.98
CA GLY A 184 5.15 -14.03 33.66
C GLY A 184 6.28 -14.30 32.67
N VAL A 185 7.32 -15.09 33.04
CA VAL A 185 8.37 -15.43 32.07
C VAL A 185 7.82 -16.41 31.05
N VAL A 186 7.91 -16.05 29.79
CA VAL A 186 7.49 -16.91 28.68
C VAL A 186 8.68 -17.73 28.20
N THR A 187 8.46 -19.02 27.99
CA THR A 187 9.43 -19.96 27.41
C THR A 187 8.91 -20.37 26.02
N VAL A 188 9.70 -20.11 25.00
CA VAL A 188 9.47 -20.54 23.62
C VAL A 188 10.37 -21.74 23.33
N THR A 189 9.81 -22.83 22.85
CA THR A 189 10.53 -24.06 22.53
C THR A 189 10.21 -24.46 21.09
N ALA A 190 11.14 -24.18 20.19
CA ALA A 190 11.08 -24.68 18.83
C ALA A 190 11.63 -26.12 18.76
N PRO A 191 11.17 -26.98 17.83
CA PRO A 191 11.73 -28.29 17.59
C PRO A 191 13.26 -28.23 17.36
N ASP A 192 13.99 -29.14 17.94
CA ASP A 192 15.44 -29.28 17.77
C ASP A 192 16.29 -28.08 18.24
N SER A 193 15.70 -27.15 19.02
CA SER A 193 16.37 -25.99 19.60
C SER A 193 16.30 -25.97 21.13
N ASP A 194 17.27 -25.33 21.76
CA ASP A 194 17.20 -25.06 23.19
C ASP A 194 16.10 -24.04 23.50
N PRO A 195 15.31 -24.22 24.57
CA PRO A 195 14.28 -23.28 24.94
C PRO A 195 14.82 -21.85 25.17
N ALA A 196 14.19 -20.85 24.54
CA ALA A 196 14.45 -19.43 24.80
C ALA A 196 13.46 -18.87 25.82
N THR A 197 13.93 -17.99 26.73
CA THR A 197 13.08 -17.37 27.75
C THR A 197 13.03 -15.87 27.61
N TYR A 198 11.83 -15.32 27.75
CA TYR A 198 11.53 -13.90 27.61
C TYR A 198 10.92 -13.39 28.91
N ALA A 199 11.60 -12.43 29.54
CA ALA A 199 11.09 -11.77 30.74
C ALA A 199 9.92 -10.83 30.39
N PRO A 200 9.01 -10.53 31.34
CA PRO A 200 7.97 -9.52 31.13
C PRO A 200 8.55 -8.18 30.68
N VAL A 201 7.94 -7.59 29.66
CA VAL A 201 8.27 -6.26 29.14
C VAL A 201 7.03 -5.38 29.31
N ASP A 202 7.17 -4.32 30.13
CA ASP A 202 6.11 -3.33 30.31
C ASP A 202 6.21 -2.24 29.21
N PHE A 203 5.09 -1.57 28.91
CA PHE A 203 5.05 -0.51 27.89
C PHE A 203 5.98 0.68 28.21
N ASP A 204 6.30 0.91 29.47
CA ASP A 204 7.24 1.95 29.91
C ASP A 204 8.66 1.77 29.33
N ALA A 205 8.97 0.57 28.79
CA ALA A 205 10.23 0.30 28.07
C ALA A 205 10.22 0.78 26.62
N VAL A 206 9.04 1.09 26.06
CA VAL A 206 8.89 1.57 24.69
C VAL A 206 9.27 3.04 24.61
N GLY A 207 10.08 3.40 23.64
CA GLY A 207 10.63 4.75 23.44
C GLY A 207 9.63 5.81 23.00
N VAL A 208 8.47 5.91 23.65
CA VAL A 208 7.48 6.95 23.44
C VAL A 208 7.03 7.52 24.79
N THR A 209 7.03 8.84 24.96
CA THR A 209 6.66 9.44 26.25
C THR A 209 5.95 10.77 26.05
N ALA A 210 4.80 10.94 26.70
CA ALA A 210 4.19 12.24 26.95
C ALA A 210 4.88 12.89 28.16
N VAL A 211 5.74 13.87 27.91
CA VAL A 211 6.46 14.61 28.97
C VAL A 211 5.51 15.51 29.73
N ASP A 212 4.60 16.14 29.00
CA ASP A 212 3.43 16.88 29.45
C ASP A 212 2.37 16.85 28.33
N ASP A 213 1.25 17.58 28.50
CA ASP A 213 0.13 17.56 27.54
C ASP A 213 0.53 18.00 26.12
N HIS A 214 1.59 18.79 25.98
CA HIS A 214 2.05 19.39 24.72
C HIS A 214 3.49 19.02 24.33
N THR A 215 4.13 18.11 25.05
CA THR A 215 5.50 17.67 24.75
C THR A 215 5.55 16.15 24.62
N LEU A 216 5.81 15.68 23.40
CA LEU A 216 5.94 14.27 23.06
C LEU A 216 7.40 13.95 22.71
N THR A 217 7.90 12.82 23.17
CA THR A 217 9.22 12.33 22.76
C THR A 217 9.13 10.93 22.12
N TYR A 218 9.95 10.71 21.09
CA TYR A 218 10.24 9.39 20.53
C TYR A 218 11.74 9.12 20.63
N THR A 219 12.11 7.98 21.23
CA THR A 219 13.47 7.48 21.27
C THR A 219 13.59 6.35 20.24
N LEU A 220 14.54 6.47 19.32
CA LEU A 220 14.73 5.52 18.23
C LEU A 220 15.72 4.42 18.62
N THR A 221 15.67 3.31 17.89
CA THR A 221 16.64 2.21 17.99
C THR A 221 18.01 2.61 17.43
N TYR A 222 18.00 3.47 16.39
CA TYR A 222 19.19 4.00 15.73
C TYR A 222 18.84 5.35 15.04
N ASP A 223 19.85 6.08 14.59
CA ASP A 223 19.64 7.33 13.85
C ASP A 223 19.05 7.02 12.47
N PHE A 224 17.75 7.17 12.35
CA PHE A 224 16.99 6.86 11.13
C PHE A 224 16.61 8.15 10.38
N PRO A 225 17.22 8.41 9.20
CA PRO A 225 16.97 9.66 8.45
C PRO A 225 15.53 9.83 7.95
N GLY A 226 14.81 8.72 7.74
CA GLY A 226 13.43 8.71 7.25
C GLY A 226 12.37 8.98 8.32
N PHE A 227 12.71 9.13 9.59
CA PHE A 227 11.75 9.11 10.69
C PHE A 227 10.65 10.18 10.58
N LEU A 228 11.00 11.43 10.26
CA LEU A 228 9.98 12.48 10.11
C LEU A 228 8.96 12.17 9.02
N SER A 229 9.39 11.56 7.91
CA SER A 229 8.47 11.15 6.85
C SER A 229 7.57 9.99 7.28
N LEU A 230 8.09 9.09 8.13
CA LEU A 230 7.33 7.98 8.71
C LEU A 230 6.21 8.47 9.62
N LEU A 231 6.39 9.62 10.30
CA LEU A 231 5.36 10.24 11.15
C LEU A 231 4.13 10.76 10.38
N CYS A 232 4.20 10.81 9.05
CA CYS A 232 3.04 11.08 8.18
C CYS A 232 2.25 9.80 7.86
N TYR A 233 2.50 8.67 8.54
CA TYR A 233 1.87 7.39 8.25
C TYR A 233 1.02 6.89 9.41
N LEU A 234 -0.02 6.10 9.10
CA LEU A 234 -1.11 5.70 10.00
C LEU A 234 -0.70 5.22 11.41
N PRO A 235 0.30 4.32 11.59
CA PRO A 235 0.61 3.80 12.93
C PRO A 235 1.16 4.86 13.90
N TYR A 236 1.46 6.07 13.41
CA TYR A 236 1.93 7.20 14.20
C TYR A 236 0.87 8.30 14.38
N GLU A 237 -0.36 8.10 13.85
CA GLU A 237 -1.47 9.01 14.11
C GLU A 237 -1.94 8.89 15.56
N PRO A 238 -2.37 10.00 16.20
CA PRO A 238 -2.93 9.95 17.55
C PRO A 238 -4.32 9.32 17.55
N ALA A 239 -4.75 8.86 18.72
CA ALA A 239 -6.13 8.44 18.97
C ALA A 239 -6.52 8.79 20.40
N TYR A 240 -7.78 9.19 20.61
CA TYR A 240 -8.27 9.55 21.93
C TYR A 240 -8.25 8.33 22.87
N GLY A 241 -7.34 8.33 23.83
CA GLY A 241 -7.05 7.20 24.70
C GLY A 241 -8.27 6.61 25.40
N PRO A 242 -9.14 7.44 26.05
CA PRO A 242 -10.36 6.92 26.68
C PRO A 242 -11.32 6.20 25.73
N LEU A 243 -11.39 6.61 24.45
CA LEU A 243 -12.19 5.90 23.44
C LEU A 243 -11.58 4.54 23.08
N LEU A 244 -10.23 4.48 22.96
CA LEU A 244 -9.53 3.20 22.73
C LEU A 244 -9.79 2.21 23.88
N GLU A 245 -9.76 2.65 25.13
CA GLU A 245 -10.06 1.82 26.30
C GLU A 245 -11.51 1.36 26.34
N GLU A 246 -12.48 2.23 25.98
CA GLU A 246 -13.91 1.91 25.98
C GLU A 246 -14.27 0.92 24.86
N THR A 247 -13.70 1.10 23.69
CA THR A 247 -14.15 0.38 22.47
C THR A 247 -13.32 -0.85 22.15
N GLY A 248 -12.02 -0.87 22.51
CA GLY A 248 -11.14 -1.99 22.25
C GLY A 248 -11.09 -2.34 20.75
N ASP A 249 -11.48 -3.56 20.39
CA ASP A 249 -11.55 -4.05 19.00
C ASP A 249 -12.68 -3.40 18.18
N GLN A 250 -13.59 -2.66 18.81
CA GLN A 250 -14.65 -1.89 18.15
C GLN A 250 -14.23 -0.46 17.82
N PHE A 251 -12.99 -0.05 18.13
CA PHE A 251 -12.46 1.27 17.77
C PHE A 251 -12.54 1.46 16.24
N ALA A 252 -13.08 2.62 15.83
CA ALA A 252 -13.24 3.01 14.43
C ALA A 252 -13.92 1.95 13.54
N THR A 253 -14.96 1.28 14.07
CA THR A 253 -15.85 0.41 13.29
C THR A 253 -17.16 1.10 12.88
N SER A 254 -17.44 2.26 13.48
CA SER A 254 -18.59 3.11 13.17
C SER A 254 -18.22 4.59 13.33
N ALA A 255 -19.10 5.50 12.94
CA ALA A 255 -18.89 6.93 13.16
C ALA A 255 -18.83 7.30 14.65
N GLU A 256 -19.60 6.64 15.49
CA GLU A 256 -19.66 6.87 16.94
C GLU A 256 -18.38 6.41 17.67
N THR A 257 -17.67 5.43 17.09
CA THR A 257 -16.41 4.90 17.63
C THR A 257 -15.18 5.50 16.94
N THR A 258 -15.35 6.60 16.19
CA THR A 258 -14.28 7.31 15.47
C THR A 258 -14.32 8.79 15.85
N TYR A 259 -13.42 9.22 16.75
CA TYR A 259 -13.22 10.67 17.00
C TYR A 259 -12.18 11.22 16.03
N SER A 260 -12.26 12.51 15.78
CA SER A 260 -11.48 13.17 14.74
C SER A 260 -10.80 14.43 15.28
N CYS A 261 -9.55 14.68 14.88
CA CYS A 261 -8.82 15.93 15.11
C CYS A 261 -8.28 16.54 13.80
N GLY A 262 -8.59 15.92 12.65
CA GLY A 262 -8.14 16.37 11.35
C GLY A 262 -9.08 17.39 10.70
N ALA A 263 -8.83 17.65 9.40
CA ALA A 263 -9.58 18.61 8.60
C ALA A 263 -11.08 18.28 8.49
N PHE A 264 -11.43 17.01 8.64
CA PHE A 264 -12.81 16.52 8.57
C PHE A 264 -13.10 15.61 9.77
N TYR A 265 -14.38 15.37 10.04
CA TYR A 265 -14.84 14.35 10.96
C TYR A 265 -15.77 13.36 10.25
N LEU A 266 -15.75 12.09 10.69
CA LEU A 266 -16.62 11.06 10.15
C LEU A 266 -18.03 11.21 10.73
N ALA A 267 -18.92 11.84 9.94
CA ALA A 267 -20.28 12.16 10.39
C ALA A 267 -21.25 10.97 10.28
N ALA A 268 -21.01 10.05 9.34
CA ALA A 268 -21.81 8.83 9.17
C ALA A 268 -21.00 7.76 8.41
N TYR A 269 -21.25 6.51 8.75
CA TYR A 269 -20.74 5.35 8.04
C TYR A 269 -21.80 4.24 8.05
N GLU A 270 -22.22 3.83 6.86
CA GLU A 270 -23.08 2.68 6.63
C GLU A 270 -22.38 1.76 5.63
N SER A 271 -22.01 0.58 6.10
CA SER A 271 -21.24 -0.39 5.27
C SER A 271 -21.98 -0.75 3.99
N LEU A 272 -21.31 -0.73 2.85
CA LEU A 272 -21.86 -0.94 1.51
C LEU A 272 -23.00 0.02 1.12
N GLU A 273 -23.04 1.19 1.75
CA GLU A 273 -23.99 2.26 1.42
C GLU A 273 -23.26 3.59 1.28
N THR A 274 -22.84 4.21 2.39
CA THR A 274 -22.24 5.55 2.33
C THR A 274 -21.28 5.86 3.49
N TRP A 275 -20.28 6.69 3.20
CA TRP A 275 -19.46 7.38 4.20
C TRP A 275 -19.67 8.88 4.01
N VAL A 276 -19.88 9.57 5.09
CA VAL A 276 -20.01 11.02 5.07
C VAL A 276 -18.99 11.63 6.01
N MET A 277 -18.07 12.39 5.46
CA MET A 277 -17.15 13.23 6.23
C MET A 277 -17.56 14.68 6.07
N LYS A 278 -17.45 15.47 7.14
CA LYS A 278 -17.78 16.90 7.14
C LYS A 278 -16.59 17.69 7.64
N LYS A 279 -16.48 18.92 7.14
CA LYS A 279 -15.46 19.87 7.60
C LYS A 279 -15.48 19.99 9.12
N ASN A 280 -14.31 19.89 9.73
CA ASN A 280 -14.10 20.11 11.15
C ASN A 280 -13.85 21.61 11.37
N PRO A 281 -14.79 22.35 11.96
CA PRO A 281 -14.60 23.79 12.22
C PRO A 281 -13.63 24.09 13.36
N GLU A 282 -13.33 23.09 14.21
CA GLU A 282 -12.43 23.18 15.34
C GLU A 282 -10.95 22.91 14.97
N ASN A 283 -10.70 22.39 13.72
CA ASN A 283 -9.34 22.11 13.28
C ASN A 283 -8.51 23.39 13.17
N TYR A 284 -7.25 23.34 13.61
CA TYR A 284 -6.34 24.49 13.61
C TYR A 284 -6.17 25.18 12.27
N ASP A 285 -6.38 24.44 11.17
CA ASP A 285 -6.24 24.92 9.78
C ASP A 285 -7.58 24.94 9.03
N ALA A 286 -8.69 25.10 9.76
CA ALA A 286 -10.06 25.09 9.20
C ALA A 286 -10.25 26.11 8.07
N ASP A 287 -9.51 27.21 8.09
CA ASP A 287 -9.56 28.22 7.02
C ASP A 287 -9.04 27.70 5.68
N ASN A 288 -8.20 26.66 5.70
CA ASN A 288 -7.66 25.97 4.52
C ASN A 288 -8.45 24.70 4.14
N VAL A 289 -9.65 24.51 4.67
CA VAL A 289 -10.55 23.41 4.34
C VAL A 289 -11.72 23.98 3.53
N PHE A 290 -11.75 23.68 2.22
CA PHE A 290 -12.71 24.30 1.27
C PHE A 290 -13.89 23.39 0.93
N ILE A 291 -13.86 22.13 1.34
CA ILE A 291 -14.94 21.16 1.15
C ILE A 291 -15.74 21.05 2.45
N ASP A 292 -17.04 21.30 2.41
CA ASP A 292 -17.88 21.20 3.61
C ASP A 292 -18.37 19.77 3.87
N THR A 293 -18.58 19.00 2.81
CA THR A 293 -19.07 17.60 2.92
C THR A 293 -18.47 16.74 1.83
N ILE A 294 -17.91 15.60 2.23
CA ILE A 294 -17.44 14.54 1.34
C ILE A 294 -18.39 13.35 1.51
N SER A 295 -18.96 12.88 0.40
CA SER A 295 -19.84 11.72 0.35
C SER A 295 -19.23 10.63 -0.53
N ARG A 296 -18.96 9.48 0.04
CA ARG A 296 -18.53 8.28 -0.70
C ARG A 296 -19.68 7.29 -0.74
N ILE A 297 -20.14 6.93 -1.94
CA ILE A 297 -21.32 6.11 -2.16
C ILE A 297 -20.87 4.76 -2.73
N TYR A 298 -21.34 3.66 -2.11
CA TYR A 298 -21.02 2.33 -2.60
C TYR A 298 -21.71 2.04 -3.93
N ASN A 299 -20.95 1.51 -4.85
CA ASN A 299 -21.45 0.99 -6.12
C ASN A 299 -20.49 -0.09 -6.63
N ALA A 300 -20.90 -1.36 -6.57
CA ALA A 300 -20.08 -2.49 -7.01
C ALA A 300 -19.62 -2.41 -8.47
N GLU A 301 -20.29 -1.59 -9.29
CA GLU A 301 -19.96 -1.34 -10.69
C GLU A 301 -19.52 0.13 -10.90
N ALA A 302 -18.80 0.72 -9.94
CA ALA A 302 -18.40 2.13 -9.96
C ALA A 302 -17.65 2.51 -11.23
N SER A 303 -16.79 1.65 -11.74
CA SER A 303 -16.02 1.86 -12.98
C SER A 303 -16.90 1.98 -14.22
N VAL A 304 -18.05 1.31 -14.25
CA VAL A 304 -19.01 1.34 -15.36
C VAL A 304 -20.06 2.44 -15.19
N ASN A 305 -20.60 2.55 -13.97
CA ASN A 305 -21.67 3.48 -13.66
C ASN A 305 -21.19 4.92 -13.48
N GLY A 306 -19.97 5.10 -12.97
CA GLY A 306 -19.39 6.42 -12.65
C GLY A 306 -19.37 7.37 -13.84
N PRO A 307 -18.82 6.99 -15.02
CA PRO A 307 -18.84 7.85 -16.20
C PRO A 307 -20.24 8.29 -16.63
N GLU A 308 -21.25 7.44 -16.50
CA GLU A 308 -22.62 7.80 -16.82
C GLU A 308 -23.26 8.72 -15.76
N MET A 309 -22.86 8.56 -14.49
CA MET A 309 -23.31 9.47 -13.40
C MET A 309 -22.66 10.85 -13.54
N ILE A 310 -21.41 10.96 -13.99
CA ILE A 310 -20.75 12.22 -14.34
C ILE A 310 -21.57 12.98 -15.41
N LYS A 311 -21.97 12.31 -16.49
CA LYS A 311 -22.78 12.93 -17.56
C LYS A 311 -24.10 13.49 -17.05
N ARG A 312 -24.65 12.92 -15.97
CA ARG A 312 -25.89 13.38 -15.33
C ARG A 312 -25.65 14.39 -14.20
N GLY A 313 -24.38 14.66 -13.86
CA GLY A 313 -24.03 15.56 -12.76
C GLY A 313 -24.41 15.03 -11.38
N GLU A 314 -24.39 13.70 -11.19
CA GLU A 314 -24.77 13.03 -9.94
C GLU A 314 -23.59 12.84 -8.99
N ILE A 315 -22.38 12.83 -9.54
CA ILE A 315 -21.12 12.70 -8.79
C ILE A 315 -20.06 13.66 -9.34
N ASP A 316 -19.02 13.90 -8.57
CA ASP A 316 -18.01 14.90 -8.87
C ASP A 316 -16.73 14.30 -9.46
N GLU A 317 -16.55 12.98 -9.37
CA GLU A 317 -15.39 12.29 -9.93
C GLU A 317 -15.69 10.86 -10.36
N ALA A 318 -15.11 10.46 -11.49
CA ALA A 318 -15.04 9.07 -11.94
C ALA A 318 -13.82 8.82 -12.82
N THR A 319 -13.29 7.61 -12.78
CA THR A 319 -12.26 7.13 -13.71
C THR A 319 -12.88 6.92 -15.09
N ILE A 320 -12.17 7.37 -16.14
CA ILE A 320 -12.54 7.15 -17.54
C ILE A 320 -11.67 6.02 -18.09
N GLY A 321 -12.26 4.83 -18.22
CA GLY A 321 -11.53 3.64 -18.68
C GLY A 321 -11.06 3.77 -20.14
N SER A 322 -9.98 3.04 -20.46
CA SER A 322 -9.39 3.09 -21.82
C SER A 322 -10.36 2.64 -22.92
N ASP A 323 -11.34 1.81 -22.58
CA ASP A 323 -12.37 1.29 -23.50
C ASP A 323 -13.39 2.37 -23.95
N ILE A 324 -13.60 3.40 -23.13
CA ILE A 324 -14.52 4.50 -23.41
C ILE A 324 -13.81 5.84 -23.70
N LEU A 325 -12.51 5.94 -23.42
CA LEU A 325 -11.74 7.18 -23.50
C LEU A 325 -11.85 7.86 -24.87
N ASP A 326 -11.64 7.13 -25.97
CA ASP A 326 -11.73 7.68 -27.33
C ASP A 326 -13.12 8.27 -27.62
N SER A 327 -14.17 7.63 -27.12
CA SER A 327 -15.54 8.12 -27.29
C SER A 327 -15.76 9.41 -26.49
N TRP A 328 -15.19 9.50 -25.28
CA TRP A 328 -15.29 10.69 -24.43
C TRP A 328 -14.52 11.87 -25.02
N LEU A 329 -13.32 11.65 -25.55
CA LEU A 329 -12.50 12.69 -26.19
C LEU A 329 -13.06 13.15 -27.53
N SER A 330 -13.88 12.34 -28.20
CA SER A 330 -14.50 12.67 -29.49
C SER A 330 -15.87 13.34 -29.35
N ASP A 331 -16.53 13.27 -28.22
CA ASP A 331 -17.86 13.83 -27.97
C ASP A 331 -17.72 15.25 -27.42
N ASP A 332 -18.36 16.22 -28.13
CA ASP A 332 -18.36 17.65 -27.77
C ASP A 332 -18.93 17.94 -26.38
N THR A 333 -19.68 17.00 -25.77
CA THR A 333 -20.28 17.16 -24.43
C THR A 333 -19.38 16.66 -23.31
N THR A 334 -18.37 15.81 -23.59
CA THR A 334 -17.51 15.17 -22.58
C THR A 334 -16.04 15.44 -22.75
N LYS A 335 -15.55 15.81 -23.93
CA LYS A 335 -14.12 16.01 -24.22
C LYS A 335 -13.42 17.00 -23.27
N ASP A 336 -14.14 18.05 -22.87
CA ASP A 336 -13.64 19.07 -21.96
C ASP A 336 -13.83 18.69 -20.46
N MET A 337 -14.33 17.48 -20.18
CA MET A 337 -14.49 16.94 -18.84
C MET A 337 -13.39 15.91 -18.50
N VAL A 338 -12.50 15.61 -19.45
CA VAL A 338 -11.43 14.61 -19.27
C VAL A 338 -10.15 15.29 -18.88
N SER A 339 -9.57 14.85 -17.76
CA SER A 339 -8.25 15.20 -17.27
C SER A 339 -7.49 13.93 -16.86
N MET A 340 -6.43 14.10 -16.12
CA MET A 340 -5.67 12.99 -15.54
C MET A 340 -5.56 13.15 -14.03
N ASP A 341 -5.37 12.03 -13.36
CA ASP A 341 -4.89 11.95 -11.99
C ASP A 341 -3.56 12.71 -11.82
N ARG A 342 -3.31 13.24 -10.65
CA ARG A 342 -1.97 13.74 -10.32
C ARG A 342 -1.01 12.54 -10.33
N PRO A 343 0.14 12.60 -11.05
CA PRO A 343 1.07 11.49 -11.07
C PRO A 343 1.46 11.08 -9.66
N ASN A 344 1.24 9.83 -9.34
CA ASN A 344 1.63 9.25 -8.06
C ASN A 344 2.94 8.49 -8.24
N THR A 345 4.06 9.10 -7.85
CA THR A 345 5.39 8.49 -7.88
C THR A 345 5.60 7.50 -6.73
N ASN A 346 4.64 7.39 -5.80
CA ASN A 346 4.74 6.47 -4.68
C ASN A 346 4.68 5.00 -5.09
N TYR A 347 4.08 4.69 -6.25
CA TYR A 347 3.91 3.31 -6.66
C TYR A 347 4.78 2.99 -7.87
N THR A 348 5.68 2.03 -7.68
CA THR A 348 6.42 1.38 -8.75
C THR A 348 5.87 -0.02 -8.99
N TYR A 349 5.94 -0.46 -10.23
CA TYR A 349 5.51 -1.78 -10.67
C TYR A 349 6.71 -2.59 -11.12
N PHE A 350 6.66 -3.87 -10.79
CA PHE A 350 7.66 -4.86 -11.18
C PHE A 350 7.00 -6.23 -11.34
N TYR A 351 7.69 -7.14 -11.99
CA TYR A 351 7.29 -8.53 -12.00
C TYR A 351 8.15 -9.31 -11.02
N MET A 352 7.49 -10.16 -10.24
CA MET A 352 8.15 -11.06 -9.31
C MET A 352 7.98 -12.51 -9.75
N PHE A 353 9.04 -13.26 -9.53
CA PHE A 353 9.04 -14.73 -9.66
C PHE A 353 8.64 -15.36 -8.34
N ASN A 354 7.88 -16.44 -8.40
CA ASN A 354 7.64 -17.26 -7.22
C ASN A 354 8.74 -18.31 -7.10
N PHE A 355 9.61 -18.14 -6.12
CA PHE A 355 10.69 -19.06 -5.81
C PHE A 355 10.26 -20.21 -4.89
N MET A 356 9.06 -20.12 -4.31
CA MET A 356 8.55 -21.08 -3.32
C MET A 356 7.18 -21.63 -3.74
N PRO A 357 7.08 -22.35 -4.85
CA PRO A 357 5.80 -22.82 -5.37
C PRO A 357 5.10 -23.87 -4.47
N PHE A 358 5.76 -24.34 -3.40
CA PHE A 358 5.28 -25.35 -2.46
C PHE A 358 5.76 -25.09 -1.05
N SER A 359 5.51 -23.92 -0.44
CA SER A 359 5.88 -23.72 0.94
C SER A 359 4.97 -24.50 1.87
N HIS A 360 5.56 -25.31 2.75
CA HIS A 360 4.86 -26.08 3.78
C HIS A 360 4.33 -25.21 4.93
N GLU A 361 4.89 -24.02 5.12
CA GLU A 361 4.53 -23.14 6.22
C GLU A 361 3.25 -22.37 5.98
N PHE A 362 2.93 -22.16 4.72
CA PHE A 362 1.65 -21.57 4.34
C PHE A 362 0.68 -22.71 4.09
N SER A 363 -0.04 -23.14 5.13
CA SER A 363 -1.03 -24.23 5.09
C SER A 363 -2.13 -24.04 4.02
N ASN A 364 -2.20 -22.85 3.42
CA ASN A 364 -3.10 -22.50 2.33
C ASN A 364 -2.48 -22.67 0.93
N TRP A 365 -1.24 -23.13 0.83
CA TRP A 365 -0.59 -23.48 -0.41
C TRP A 365 -1.17 -24.79 -0.96
N SER A 366 -2.31 -24.67 -1.55
CA SER A 366 -2.91 -25.74 -2.32
C SER A 366 -2.89 -25.34 -3.80
N VAL A 367 -2.82 -26.31 -4.69
CA VAL A 367 -3.06 -26.12 -6.11
C VAL A 367 -4.51 -25.72 -6.40
N GLU A 368 -5.37 -25.68 -5.37
CA GLU A 368 -6.74 -25.21 -5.46
C GLU A 368 -6.77 -23.73 -5.87
N GLY A 369 -7.45 -23.44 -6.98
CA GLY A 369 -7.49 -22.12 -7.60
C GLY A 369 -6.31 -21.79 -8.53
N MET A 370 -5.38 -22.76 -8.75
CA MET A 370 -4.42 -22.69 -9.85
C MET A 370 -4.98 -23.39 -11.08
N ASP A 371 -4.47 -23.01 -12.27
CA ASP A 371 -4.87 -23.68 -13.52
C ASP A 371 -4.43 -25.15 -13.49
N ALA A 372 -5.28 -26.04 -14.02
CA ALA A 372 -5.01 -27.48 -14.05
C ALA A 372 -3.80 -27.85 -14.93
N GLU A 373 -3.41 -27.00 -15.86
CA GLU A 373 -2.24 -27.19 -16.73
C GLU A 373 -0.94 -26.66 -16.13
N TYR A 374 -1.00 -25.91 -15.01
CA TYR A 374 0.18 -25.41 -14.32
C TYR A 374 0.96 -26.56 -13.67
N GLU A 375 2.26 -26.55 -13.84
CA GLU A 375 3.21 -27.56 -13.37
C GLU A 375 4.18 -26.97 -12.35
N PRO A 376 3.79 -26.82 -11.08
CA PRO A 376 4.59 -26.11 -10.07
C PRO A 376 5.95 -26.75 -9.79
N GLU A 377 6.07 -28.10 -9.85
CA GLU A 377 7.36 -28.79 -9.68
C GLU A 377 8.33 -28.53 -10.83
N ASN A 378 7.79 -28.40 -12.05
CA ASN A 378 8.58 -28.06 -13.22
C ASN A 378 9.06 -26.60 -13.15
N TRP A 379 8.17 -25.70 -12.71
CA TRP A 379 8.50 -24.30 -12.44
C TRP A 379 9.59 -24.16 -11.37
N ALA A 380 9.48 -24.86 -10.24
CA ALA A 380 10.45 -24.82 -9.15
C ALA A 380 11.87 -25.19 -9.58
N LYS A 381 12.00 -26.13 -10.53
CA LYS A 381 13.30 -26.48 -11.12
C LYS A 381 13.80 -25.38 -12.06
N ALA A 382 12.89 -24.80 -12.87
CA ALA A 382 13.27 -23.81 -13.87
C ALA A 382 13.69 -22.49 -13.21
N ILE A 383 13.00 -22.04 -12.18
CA ILE A 383 13.20 -20.73 -11.56
C ILE A 383 14.57 -20.59 -10.88
N ASN A 384 15.20 -21.68 -10.46
CA ASN A 384 16.55 -21.67 -9.90
C ASN A 384 17.64 -21.41 -10.96
N ASN A 385 17.32 -21.49 -12.27
CA ASN A 385 18.27 -21.24 -13.33
C ASN A 385 18.38 -19.73 -13.63
N THR A 386 19.55 -19.14 -13.42
CA THR A 386 19.82 -17.72 -13.65
C THR A 386 19.65 -17.31 -15.12
N ASN A 387 20.04 -18.17 -16.08
CA ASN A 387 19.86 -17.90 -17.51
C ASN A 387 18.38 -17.89 -17.89
N PHE A 388 17.57 -18.78 -17.30
CA PHE A 388 16.11 -18.77 -17.45
C PHE A 388 15.52 -17.43 -17.02
N ARG A 389 15.82 -16.96 -15.81
CA ARG A 389 15.31 -15.67 -15.31
C ARG A 389 15.81 -14.48 -16.13
N LYS A 390 17.09 -14.51 -16.55
CA LYS A 390 17.65 -13.46 -17.42
C LYS A 390 17.00 -13.43 -18.80
N SER A 391 16.51 -14.55 -19.32
CA SER A 391 15.75 -14.55 -20.57
C SER A 391 14.45 -13.75 -20.45
N PHE A 392 13.80 -13.75 -19.28
CA PHE A 392 12.66 -12.88 -18.97
C PHE A 392 13.10 -11.42 -18.84
N LEU A 393 14.12 -11.13 -18.03
CA LEU A 393 14.61 -9.77 -17.80
C LEU A 393 14.93 -9.04 -19.11
N TYR A 394 15.60 -9.72 -20.05
CA TYR A 394 15.93 -9.14 -21.34
C TYR A 394 14.82 -9.33 -22.41
N GLY A 395 13.90 -10.23 -22.20
CA GLY A 395 12.82 -10.54 -23.14
C GLY A 395 11.57 -9.66 -22.97
N ILE A 396 11.37 -9.08 -21.79
CA ILE A 396 10.16 -8.30 -21.49
C ILE A 396 10.30 -6.89 -22.06
N ASN A 397 9.36 -6.52 -22.93
CA ASN A 397 9.20 -5.15 -23.42
C ASN A 397 8.07 -4.45 -22.66
N ASN A 398 8.44 -3.71 -21.62
CA ASN A 398 7.49 -2.99 -20.79
C ASN A 398 6.69 -1.92 -21.55
N SER A 399 7.20 -1.44 -22.68
CA SER A 399 6.50 -0.43 -23.50
C SER A 399 5.14 -0.94 -23.99
N VAL A 400 5.00 -2.24 -24.30
CA VAL A 400 3.71 -2.78 -24.78
C VAL A 400 2.66 -2.90 -23.69
N THR A 401 3.08 -3.21 -22.46
CA THR A 401 2.16 -3.29 -21.32
C THR A 401 1.75 -1.93 -20.79
N LEU A 402 2.68 -0.99 -20.75
CA LEU A 402 2.42 0.39 -20.33
C LEU A 402 1.54 1.13 -21.36
N ALA A 403 1.74 0.86 -22.66
CA ALA A 403 0.93 1.43 -23.73
C ALA A 403 -0.57 1.05 -23.67
N VAL A 404 -0.94 0.00 -22.94
CA VAL A 404 -2.36 -0.34 -22.71
C VAL A 404 -3.05 0.77 -21.92
N LYS A 405 -2.37 1.32 -20.90
CA LYS A 405 -2.90 2.39 -20.04
C LYS A 405 -2.52 3.80 -20.54
N ALA A 406 -1.35 3.95 -21.13
CA ALA A 406 -0.85 5.21 -21.67
C ALA A 406 -0.43 5.02 -23.13
N PRO A 407 -1.39 5.01 -24.09
CA PRO A 407 -1.09 4.82 -25.51
C PRO A 407 -0.10 5.86 -26.05
N GLU A 408 -0.18 7.07 -25.51
CA GLU A 408 0.78 8.15 -25.77
C GLU A 408 1.62 8.42 -24.51
N GLY A 409 2.92 8.51 -24.67
CA GLY A 409 3.83 8.85 -23.57
C GLY A 409 4.16 7.73 -22.57
N TYR A 410 3.90 6.46 -22.90
CA TYR A 410 4.24 5.31 -22.02
C TYR A 410 5.72 5.27 -21.61
N ASP A 411 6.63 5.78 -22.43
CA ASP A 411 8.05 5.83 -22.11
C ASP A 411 8.38 6.69 -20.88
N ASN A 412 7.49 7.64 -20.54
CA ASN A 412 7.64 8.46 -19.33
C ASN A 412 7.43 7.66 -18.04
N TYR A 413 6.77 6.50 -18.12
CA TYR A 413 6.43 5.66 -16.97
C TYR A 413 7.28 4.40 -16.89
N LYS A 414 8.12 4.11 -17.90
CA LYS A 414 8.97 2.94 -17.91
C LYS A 414 10.14 3.11 -16.93
N LEU A 415 10.41 2.06 -16.15
CA LEU A 415 11.57 1.99 -15.27
C LEU A 415 12.42 0.77 -15.58
N ASN A 416 13.74 0.91 -15.31
CA ASN A 416 14.69 -0.19 -15.27
C ASN A 416 15.16 -0.48 -13.84
N THR A 417 14.56 0.22 -12.86
CA THR A 417 14.81 0.13 -11.41
C THR A 417 13.52 -0.13 -10.67
N ILE A 418 13.56 -0.59 -9.42
CA ILE A 418 12.38 -0.69 -8.58
C ILE A 418 12.10 0.62 -7.84
N THR A 419 13.13 1.43 -7.60
CA THR A 419 12.97 2.79 -7.06
C THR A 419 12.68 3.78 -8.19
N PRO A 420 11.71 4.70 -8.04
CA PRO A 420 11.40 5.69 -9.06
C PRO A 420 12.40 6.87 -9.06
N PRO A 421 12.53 7.60 -10.18
CA PRO A 421 13.36 8.80 -10.23
C PRO A 421 12.81 9.90 -9.31
N SER A 422 13.72 10.69 -8.74
CA SER A 422 13.38 11.79 -7.82
C SER A 422 12.65 11.36 -6.53
N PHE A 423 12.79 10.09 -6.17
CA PHE A 423 12.26 9.56 -4.91
C PHE A 423 12.96 10.18 -3.70
N CYS A 424 14.28 10.11 -3.69
CA CYS A 424 15.13 10.76 -2.69
C CYS A 424 16.48 11.15 -3.30
N ALA A 425 17.20 12.04 -2.63
CA ALA A 425 18.52 12.49 -3.02
C ALA A 425 19.47 12.39 -1.83
N ASN A 426 20.75 12.10 -2.11
CA ASN A 426 21.80 12.05 -1.09
C ASN A 426 22.14 13.45 -0.55
N ALA A 427 23.09 13.56 0.38
CA ALA A 427 23.47 14.80 1.01
C ALA A 427 24.00 15.86 0.03
N ASP A 428 24.53 15.45 -1.12
CA ASP A 428 25.00 16.34 -2.20
C ASP A 428 23.89 16.74 -3.18
N GLY A 429 22.63 16.31 -2.94
CA GLY A 429 21.49 16.55 -3.82
C GLY A 429 21.51 15.68 -5.08
N VAL A 430 22.28 14.60 -5.08
CA VAL A 430 22.30 13.63 -6.19
C VAL A 430 21.14 12.66 -6.03
N ASP A 431 20.33 12.52 -7.09
CA ASP A 431 19.25 11.56 -7.16
C ASP A 431 19.75 10.14 -6.88
N TYR A 432 19.02 9.36 -6.08
CA TYR A 432 19.37 8.00 -5.68
C TYR A 432 19.67 7.08 -6.87
N LEU A 433 18.95 7.21 -8.00
CA LEU A 433 19.20 6.42 -9.19
C LEU A 433 20.58 6.67 -9.84
N LYS A 434 21.31 7.69 -9.38
CA LYS A 434 22.67 8.01 -9.81
C LYS A 434 23.73 7.61 -8.80
N CYS A 435 23.33 6.94 -7.71
CA CYS A 435 24.21 6.41 -6.68
C CYS A 435 24.69 5.00 -7.04
N GLY A 436 25.85 4.61 -6.55
CA GLY A 436 26.40 3.26 -6.64
C GLY A 436 26.30 2.61 -8.03
N ASP A 437 26.10 1.29 -8.04
CA ASP A 437 25.95 0.50 -9.26
C ASP A 437 24.60 0.71 -9.97
N LEU A 438 23.61 1.29 -9.27
CA LEU A 438 22.31 1.61 -9.86
C LEU A 438 22.46 2.63 -11.01
N ALA A 439 23.44 3.55 -10.90
CA ALA A 439 23.79 4.50 -11.96
C ALA A 439 24.19 3.84 -13.29
N ASN A 440 24.56 2.56 -13.27
CA ASN A 440 24.95 1.79 -14.45
C ASN A 440 23.80 0.99 -15.06
N ILE A 441 22.63 0.96 -14.41
CA ILE A 441 21.44 0.28 -14.94
C ILE A 441 20.94 1.02 -16.17
N THR A 442 20.72 0.29 -17.25
CA THR A 442 20.20 0.80 -18.52
C THR A 442 19.02 -0.05 -18.99
N GLU A 443 18.44 0.26 -20.14
CA GLU A 443 17.40 -0.53 -20.77
C GLU A 443 17.78 -2.01 -20.85
N PHE A 444 16.92 -2.87 -20.32
CA PHE A 444 17.13 -4.32 -20.37
C PHE A 444 16.58 -4.97 -21.62
N PHE A 445 15.49 -4.47 -22.20
CA PHE A 445 14.87 -5.12 -23.35
C PHE A 445 15.84 -5.29 -24.53
N ASP A 446 16.19 -6.53 -24.83
CA ASP A 446 17.07 -6.93 -25.93
C ASP A 446 16.72 -8.36 -26.36
N GLU A 447 16.00 -8.49 -27.47
CA GLU A 447 15.53 -9.79 -27.95
C GLU A 447 16.67 -10.77 -28.29
N ALA A 448 17.80 -10.27 -28.79
CA ALA A 448 18.95 -11.12 -29.13
C ALA A 448 19.56 -11.70 -27.86
N LYS A 449 19.72 -10.87 -26.83
CA LYS A 449 20.24 -11.26 -25.53
C LYS A 449 19.27 -12.18 -24.77
N ALA A 450 17.96 -11.92 -24.86
CA ALA A 450 16.94 -12.80 -24.31
C ALA A 450 17.03 -14.22 -24.88
N LYS A 451 17.18 -14.32 -26.21
CA LYS A 451 17.33 -15.61 -26.91
C LYS A 451 18.67 -16.28 -26.55
N GLU A 452 19.76 -15.53 -26.40
CA GLU A 452 21.06 -16.06 -25.95
C GLU A 452 20.93 -16.69 -24.56
N TYR A 453 20.32 -16.02 -23.59
CA TYR A 453 20.07 -16.57 -22.24
C TYR A 453 19.12 -17.75 -22.27
N ARG A 454 18.04 -17.69 -23.05
CA ARG A 454 17.15 -18.83 -23.27
C ARG A 454 17.92 -20.04 -23.76
N ASP A 455 18.69 -19.89 -24.83
CA ASP A 455 19.43 -20.98 -25.46
C ASP A 455 20.50 -21.58 -24.53
N ALA A 456 21.15 -20.72 -23.71
CA ALA A 456 22.07 -21.15 -22.67
C ALA A 456 21.36 -21.95 -21.56
N SER A 457 20.12 -21.57 -21.20
CA SER A 457 19.36 -22.24 -20.15
C SER A 457 18.85 -23.63 -20.55
N ILE A 458 18.49 -23.87 -21.81
CA ILE A 458 17.86 -25.13 -22.28
C ILE A 458 18.65 -26.37 -21.85
N PRO A 459 19.98 -26.49 -22.11
CA PRO A 459 20.72 -27.69 -21.70
C PRO A 459 20.81 -27.84 -20.18
N GLU A 460 20.91 -26.74 -19.44
CA GLU A 460 20.96 -26.74 -17.98
C GLU A 460 19.63 -27.19 -17.38
N LEU A 461 18.51 -26.65 -17.90
CA LEU A 461 17.14 -27.00 -17.50
C LEU A 461 16.82 -28.46 -17.86
N THR A 462 17.24 -28.92 -19.06
CA THR A 462 17.07 -30.33 -19.47
C THR A 462 17.82 -31.26 -18.52
N ALA A 463 19.04 -30.92 -18.13
CA ALA A 463 19.82 -31.70 -17.17
C ALA A 463 19.19 -31.72 -15.75
N ALA A 464 18.49 -30.63 -15.35
CA ALA A 464 17.69 -30.56 -14.14
C ALA A 464 16.35 -31.31 -14.22
N GLY A 465 16.00 -31.89 -15.39
CA GLY A 465 14.75 -32.62 -15.60
C GLY A 465 13.53 -31.71 -15.78
N VAL A 466 13.73 -30.50 -16.32
CA VAL A 466 12.66 -29.59 -16.73
C VAL A 466 12.07 -30.07 -18.06
N THR A 467 10.76 -30.03 -18.17
CA THR A 467 9.99 -30.30 -19.41
C THR A 467 9.56 -28.99 -20.06
N PHE A 468 9.44 -28.99 -21.38
CA PHE A 468 9.05 -27.84 -22.18
C PHE A 468 7.71 -28.09 -22.93
N PRO A 469 6.88 -27.04 -23.17
CA PRO A 469 7.08 -25.66 -22.68
C PRO A 469 6.90 -25.57 -21.16
N ILE A 470 7.66 -24.67 -20.52
CA ILE A 470 7.52 -24.40 -19.09
C ILE A 470 6.23 -23.61 -18.88
N LYS A 471 5.31 -24.13 -18.08
CA LYS A 471 4.04 -23.47 -17.76
C LYS A 471 4.25 -22.33 -16.78
N VAL A 472 3.82 -21.11 -17.16
CA VAL A 472 4.00 -19.88 -16.36
C VAL A 472 2.63 -19.33 -15.97
N GLN A 473 2.13 -19.68 -14.81
CA GLN A 473 0.86 -19.15 -14.33
C GLN A 473 1.00 -17.67 -13.94
N MET A 474 0.24 -16.81 -14.62
CA MET A 474 0.19 -15.37 -14.45
C MET A 474 -1.24 -14.91 -14.10
N PRO A 475 -1.57 -14.78 -12.81
CA PRO A 475 -2.90 -14.33 -12.40
C PRO A 475 -3.01 -12.80 -12.48
N TYR A 476 -4.25 -12.31 -12.62
CA TYR A 476 -4.59 -10.89 -12.54
C TYR A 476 -5.84 -10.67 -11.68
N ASN A 477 -6.00 -9.45 -11.14
CA ASN A 477 -7.22 -9.05 -10.46
C ASN A 477 -8.23 -8.51 -11.49
N PRO A 478 -9.40 -9.15 -11.68
CA PRO A 478 -10.37 -8.74 -12.66
C PRO A 478 -11.07 -7.40 -12.33
N SER A 479 -11.02 -6.92 -11.08
CA SER A 479 -11.53 -5.59 -10.71
C SER A 479 -10.61 -4.44 -11.18
N SER A 480 -9.34 -4.74 -11.46
CA SER A 480 -8.39 -3.74 -11.97
C SER A 480 -8.56 -3.54 -13.47
N THR A 481 -8.92 -2.34 -13.85
CA THR A 481 -9.11 -1.95 -15.25
C THR A 481 -7.84 -2.23 -16.08
N ASP A 482 -8.03 -2.86 -17.22
CA ASP A 482 -6.98 -3.16 -18.20
C ASP A 482 -5.88 -4.15 -17.79
N TRP A 483 -5.88 -4.69 -16.58
CA TRP A 483 -4.83 -5.64 -16.18
C TRP A 483 -4.88 -6.95 -16.99
N ASP A 484 -6.07 -7.45 -17.33
CA ASP A 484 -6.26 -8.58 -18.22
C ASP A 484 -5.66 -8.31 -19.62
N LYS A 485 -5.89 -7.10 -20.17
CA LYS A 485 -5.32 -6.68 -21.46
C LYS A 485 -3.79 -6.58 -21.38
N GLN A 486 -3.26 -6.02 -20.28
CA GLN A 486 -1.82 -5.98 -20.03
C GLN A 486 -1.22 -7.39 -20.02
N CYS A 487 -1.86 -8.35 -19.36
CA CYS A 487 -1.44 -9.76 -19.36
C CYS A 487 -1.47 -10.39 -20.77
N GLN A 488 -2.48 -10.08 -21.56
CA GLN A 488 -2.60 -10.62 -22.94
C GLN A 488 -1.48 -10.09 -23.86
N VAL A 489 -1.22 -8.78 -23.85
CA VAL A 489 -0.14 -8.21 -24.66
C VAL A 489 1.23 -8.65 -24.17
N PHE A 490 1.40 -8.79 -22.85
CA PHE A 490 2.60 -9.34 -22.24
C PHE A 490 2.88 -10.77 -22.72
N LYS A 491 1.88 -11.66 -22.62
CA LYS A 491 1.97 -13.03 -23.11
C LYS A 491 2.38 -13.07 -24.59
N GLN A 492 1.66 -12.35 -25.42
CA GLN A 492 1.95 -12.33 -26.85
C GLN A 492 3.37 -11.85 -27.17
N GLN A 493 3.83 -10.82 -26.46
CA GLN A 493 5.14 -10.24 -26.68
C GLN A 493 6.25 -11.17 -26.19
N LEU A 494 6.19 -11.67 -24.96
CA LEU A 494 7.26 -12.48 -24.38
C LEU A 494 7.34 -13.86 -25.03
N GLU A 495 6.21 -14.53 -25.26
CA GLU A 495 6.18 -15.80 -26.02
C GLU A 495 6.69 -15.62 -27.45
N GLY A 496 6.36 -14.50 -28.10
CA GLY A 496 6.89 -14.17 -29.43
C GLY A 496 8.43 -14.11 -29.46
N VAL A 497 9.05 -13.61 -28.39
CA VAL A 497 10.51 -13.55 -28.27
C VAL A 497 11.10 -14.91 -27.87
N LEU A 498 10.57 -15.53 -26.81
CA LEU A 498 11.21 -16.71 -26.21
C LEU A 498 10.84 -18.03 -26.89
N ASN A 499 9.72 -18.11 -27.61
CA ASN A 499 9.32 -19.32 -28.35
C ASN A 499 9.81 -19.33 -29.81
N ASP A 500 10.60 -18.35 -30.24
CA ASP A 500 11.13 -18.32 -31.60
C ASP A 500 12.02 -19.52 -31.86
N GLY A 501 11.46 -20.47 -32.63
CA GLY A 501 12.11 -21.72 -33.05
C GLY A 501 12.12 -22.85 -32.01
N PHE A 502 11.57 -22.65 -30.81
CA PHE A 502 11.48 -23.66 -29.75
C PHE A 502 10.36 -23.32 -28.76
N ASP A 503 9.47 -24.27 -28.46
CA ASP A 503 8.38 -24.12 -27.51
C ASP A 503 8.96 -24.05 -26.06
N PHE A 504 9.41 -22.87 -25.64
CA PHE A 504 10.16 -22.70 -24.41
C PHE A 504 9.27 -22.45 -23.19
N ILE A 505 8.29 -21.53 -23.31
CA ILE A 505 7.33 -21.18 -22.25
C ILE A 505 5.90 -21.20 -22.77
N ASP A 506 4.94 -21.38 -21.87
CA ASP A 506 3.52 -21.17 -22.12
C ASP A 506 2.91 -20.40 -20.93
N ILE A 507 2.53 -19.15 -21.16
CA ILE A 507 1.97 -18.26 -20.13
C ILE A 507 0.48 -18.54 -20.00
N ILE A 508 0.06 -18.96 -18.80
CA ILE A 508 -1.33 -19.24 -18.46
C ILE A 508 -1.89 -18.04 -17.71
N ILE A 509 -2.77 -17.26 -18.35
CA ILE A 509 -3.41 -16.11 -17.77
C ILE A 509 -4.67 -16.56 -17.04
N THR A 510 -4.78 -16.26 -15.74
CA THR A 510 -5.93 -16.66 -14.91
C THR A 510 -6.51 -15.45 -14.16
N ALA A 511 -7.85 -15.35 -14.13
CA ALA A 511 -8.52 -14.39 -13.26
C ALA A 511 -8.48 -14.88 -11.81
N GLY A 512 -7.94 -14.08 -10.91
CA GLY A 512 -8.06 -14.30 -9.48
C GLY A 512 -9.41 -13.81 -8.92
N PRO A 513 -9.65 -13.96 -7.62
CA PRO A 513 -10.82 -13.35 -6.98
C PRO A 513 -10.70 -11.83 -7.03
N SER A 514 -11.80 -11.13 -7.30
CA SER A 514 -11.86 -9.66 -7.31
C SER A 514 -11.58 -9.08 -5.92
N ASP A 515 -12.19 -9.71 -4.92
CA ASP A 515 -11.96 -9.37 -3.52
C ASP A 515 -10.80 -10.19 -2.95
N SER A 516 -10.02 -9.57 -2.08
CA SER A 516 -8.92 -10.25 -1.39
C SER A 516 -7.82 -10.81 -2.31
N PHE A 517 -7.65 -10.27 -3.53
CA PHE A 517 -6.62 -10.75 -4.47
C PHE A 517 -5.23 -10.78 -3.82
N LEU A 518 -4.90 -9.74 -3.07
CA LEU A 518 -3.61 -9.61 -2.38
C LEU A 518 -3.36 -10.76 -1.40
N SER A 519 -4.32 -11.07 -0.55
CA SER A 519 -4.20 -12.15 0.44
C SER A 519 -4.41 -13.53 -0.18
N SER A 520 -5.35 -13.67 -1.13
CA SER A 520 -5.71 -14.96 -1.70
C SER A 520 -4.74 -15.45 -2.78
N VAL A 521 -4.09 -14.54 -3.51
CA VAL A 521 -3.18 -14.89 -4.62
C VAL A 521 -1.74 -14.57 -4.26
N ARG A 522 -1.41 -13.29 -4.02
CA ARG A 522 -0.01 -12.87 -3.84
C ARG A 522 0.59 -13.44 -2.55
N ARG A 523 -0.04 -13.20 -1.40
CA ARG A 523 0.48 -13.67 -0.09
C ARG A 523 0.44 -15.18 0.05
N ASN A 524 -0.44 -15.85 -0.68
CA ASN A 524 -0.54 -17.31 -0.72
C ASN A 524 0.29 -17.95 -1.84
N GLY A 525 1.09 -17.17 -2.58
CA GLY A 525 1.98 -17.66 -3.61
C GLY A 525 1.30 -18.39 -4.77
N LYS A 526 0.03 -18.10 -5.07
CA LYS A 526 -0.73 -18.75 -6.15
C LYS A 526 -0.41 -18.16 -7.52
N PHE A 527 0.86 -18.14 -7.86
CA PHE A 527 1.38 -17.66 -9.14
C PHE A 527 2.74 -18.29 -9.45
N ALA A 528 3.14 -18.28 -10.70
CA ALA A 528 4.51 -18.51 -11.12
C ALA A 528 5.24 -17.17 -11.34
N PHE A 529 4.56 -16.25 -12.02
CA PHE A 529 5.04 -14.91 -12.35
C PHE A 529 3.91 -13.90 -12.17
N LEU A 530 4.16 -12.80 -11.48
CA LEU A 530 3.10 -11.87 -11.09
C LEU A 530 3.56 -10.43 -11.25
N GLN A 531 2.73 -9.60 -11.88
CA GLN A 531 2.87 -8.15 -11.79
C GLN A 531 2.50 -7.68 -10.39
N CYS A 532 3.41 -6.99 -9.74
CA CYS A 532 3.25 -6.43 -8.42
C CYS A 532 3.58 -4.94 -8.41
N ASN A 533 3.24 -4.29 -7.32
CA ASN A 533 3.61 -2.92 -7.05
C ASN A 533 4.05 -2.76 -5.60
N TRP A 534 4.85 -1.74 -5.35
CA TRP A 534 5.18 -1.28 -4.03
C TRP A 534 4.93 0.22 -3.93
N GLY A 535 4.54 0.69 -2.75
CA GLY A 535 4.42 2.09 -2.42
C GLY A 535 5.32 2.39 -1.23
N ALA A 536 6.17 3.39 -1.37
CA ALA A 536 7.11 3.76 -0.33
C ALA A 536 6.41 4.21 0.96
N ASP A 537 6.82 3.65 2.10
CA ASP A 537 6.28 3.99 3.41
C ASP A 537 6.93 5.26 3.97
N TYR A 538 8.20 5.52 3.65
CA TYR A 538 9.00 6.64 4.13
C TYR A 538 10.09 7.05 3.11
N SER A 539 10.68 8.24 3.28
CA SER A 539 11.65 8.80 2.32
C SER A 539 13.08 8.35 2.62
N ASP A 540 13.38 7.06 2.41
CA ASP A 540 14.72 6.47 2.45
C ASP A 540 14.74 5.26 1.49
N PRO A 541 15.84 4.97 0.77
CA PRO A 541 15.92 3.85 -0.17
C PRO A 541 15.62 2.49 0.42
N GLN A 542 15.77 2.33 1.71
CA GLN A 542 15.48 1.10 2.43
C GLN A 542 14.04 0.63 2.15
N THR A 543 13.05 1.55 2.12
CA THR A 543 11.64 1.20 1.90
C THR A 543 11.40 0.45 0.59
N GLU A 544 12.17 0.74 -0.46
CA GLU A 544 12.03 0.10 -1.78
C GLU A 544 12.71 -1.28 -1.83
N THR A 545 13.69 -1.53 -0.95
CA THR A 545 14.43 -2.79 -0.86
C THR A 545 13.84 -3.74 0.17
N ASP A 546 13.22 -3.23 1.23
CA ASP A 546 12.61 -4.01 2.32
C ASP A 546 11.59 -5.09 1.85
N PRO A 547 10.78 -4.90 0.78
CA PRO A 547 9.87 -5.93 0.32
C PRO A 547 10.55 -7.25 -0.08
N PHE A 548 11.80 -7.21 -0.47
CA PHE A 548 12.60 -8.36 -0.92
C PHE A 548 13.57 -8.85 0.16
N TYR A 549 13.70 -8.12 1.26
CA TYR A 549 14.56 -8.48 2.39
C TYR A 549 13.80 -9.37 3.39
N GLN A 550 14.52 -10.29 4.00
CA GLN A 550 14.10 -11.06 5.16
C GLN A 550 15.25 -11.12 6.16
N ALA A 551 14.98 -10.76 7.41
CA ALA A 551 15.94 -10.93 8.50
C ALA A 551 16.24 -12.42 8.76
N GLU A 552 17.39 -12.71 9.39
CA GLU A 552 17.73 -14.06 9.81
C GLU A 552 16.71 -14.62 10.80
N GLY A 553 16.24 -15.84 10.55
CA GLY A 553 15.19 -16.47 11.34
C GLY A 553 13.76 -15.96 11.09
N ALA A 554 13.57 -14.92 10.30
CA ALA A 554 12.24 -14.45 9.94
C ALA A 554 11.60 -15.40 8.91
N ARG A 555 10.38 -15.85 9.19
CA ARG A 555 9.60 -16.72 8.28
C ARG A 555 8.56 -15.96 7.46
N GLY A 556 8.28 -14.71 7.81
CA GLY A 556 7.38 -13.81 7.07
C GLY A 556 8.11 -12.96 6.05
N SER A 557 7.43 -12.59 4.97
CA SER A 557 7.90 -11.59 4.01
C SER A 557 6.71 -10.84 3.43
N ARG A 558 6.93 -9.57 3.04
CA ARG A 558 5.90 -8.79 2.36
C ARG A 558 5.68 -9.28 0.93
N TYR A 559 6.75 -9.68 0.21
CA TYR A 559 6.69 -9.99 -1.21
C TYR A 559 7.35 -11.31 -1.60
N ALA A 560 8.62 -11.49 -1.27
CA ALA A 560 9.39 -12.64 -1.72
C ALA A 560 10.05 -13.33 -0.54
N PHE A 561 9.83 -14.62 -0.41
CA PHE A 561 10.38 -15.44 0.67
C PHE A 561 11.78 -15.93 0.29
N LEU A 562 12.68 -14.99 -0.03
CA LEU A 562 13.97 -15.35 -0.63
C LEU A 562 14.90 -16.06 0.36
N ARG A 563 15.09 -15.50 1.58
CA ARG A 563 15.93 -16.14 2.61
C ARG A 563 15.33 -17.48 3.05
N THR A 564 14.03 -17.52 3.35
CA THR A 564 13.32 -18.76 3.68
C THR A 564 13.49 -19.80 2.57
N GLY A 565 13.39 -19.39 1.30
CA GLY A 565 13.59 -20.28 0.17
C GLY A 565 15.00 -20.90 0.11
N VAL A 566 16.04 -20.16 0.54
CA VAL A 566 17.41 -20.69 0.65
C VAL A 566 17.53 -21.62 1.84
N GLU A 567 17.05 -21.21 3.01
CA GLU A 567 17.13 -21.99 4.26
C GLU A 567 16.39 -23.32 4.15
N ASP A 568 15.23 -23.36 3.49
CA ASP A 568 14.44 -24.58 3.26
C ASP A 568 14.89 -25.38 2.03
N GLY A 569 15.92 -24.93 1.31
CA GLY A 569 16.52 -25.65 0.19
C GLY A 569 15.70 -25.59 -1.11
N PHE A 570 14.73 -24.70 -1.25
CA PHE A 570 14.02 -24.44 -2.50
C PHE A 570 14.84 -23.58 -3.47
N ILE A 571 15.60 -22.62 -2.94
CA ILE A 571 16.54 -21.80 -3.70
C ILE A 571 17.94 -22.37 -3.49
N THR A 572 18.62 -22.70 -4.58
CA THR A 572 19.91 -23.42 -4.54
C THR A 572 20.93 -22.85 -5.52
N GLY A 573 22.19 -23.25 -5.36
CA GLY A 573 23.29 -22.89 -6.26
C GLY A 573 23.53 -21.38 -6.36
N ASP A 574 23.90 -20.91 -7.55
CA ASP A 574 24.21 -19.48 -7.78
C ASP A 574 23.06 -18.55 -7.44
N THR A 575 21.81 -19.03 -7.47
CA THR A 575 20.64 -18.25 -7.07
C THR A 575 20.61 -18.04 -5.56
N ALA A 576 20.93 -19.07 -4.77
CA ALA A 576 21.04 -18.95 -3.33
C ALA A 576 22.15 -17.97 -2.93
N ASP A 577 23.31 -18.05 -3.60
CA ASP A 577 24.41 -17.13 -3.37
C ASP A 577 24.00 -15.68 -3.67
N ALA A 578 23.28 -15.45 -4.77
CA ALA A 578 22.77 -14.12 -5.13
C ALA A 578 21.78 -13.57 -4.09
N VAL A 579 20.87 -14.41 -3.61
CA VAL A 579 19.91 -14.05 -2.55
C VAL A 579 20.63 -13.69 -1.26
N MET A 580 21.54 -14.53 -0.77
CA MET A 580 22.23 -14.29 0.48
C MET A 580 23.17 -13.08 0.41
N ASN A 581 23.78 -12.81 -0.74
CA ASN A 581 24.56 -11.59 -0.96
C ASN A 581 23.68 -10.34 -0.91
N TYR A 582 22.47 -10.39 -1.45
CA TYR A 582 21.49 -9.30 -1.35
C TYR A 582 21.08 -9.06 0.11
N MET A 583 20.71 -10.13 0.86
CA MET A 583 20.35 -10.00 2.29
C MET A 583 21.46 -9.30 3.09
N LYS A 584 22.68 -9.77 2.90
CA LYS A 584 23.86 -9.21 3.57
C LYS A 584 24.12 -7.75 3.17
N ALA A 585 23.95 -7.40 1.89
CA ALA A 585 24.12 -6.03 1.42
C ALA A 585 23.11 -5.06 2.04
N ILE A 586 21.85 -5.49 2.24
CA ILE A 586 20.82 -4.71 2.95
C ILE A 586 21.20 -4.56 4.43
N GLU A 587 21.58 -5.64 5.11
CA GLU A 587 22.03 -5.62 6.50
C GLU A 587 23.21 -4.63 6.70
N GLU A 588 24.22 -4.66 5.80
CA GLU A 588 25.33 -3.73 5.83
C GLU A 588 24.92 -2.28 5.52
N ALA A 589 23.96 -2.05 4.62
CA ALA A 589 23.48 -0.71 4.27
C ALA A 589 22.67 -0.07 5.41
N VAL A 590 21.86 -0.84 6.13
CA VAL A 590 21.08 -0.38 7.29
C VAL A 590 21.99 0.14 8.41
N GLU A 591 23.15 -0.49 8.63
CA GLU A 591 24.12 -0.09 9.65
C GLU A 591 24.80 1.26 9.37
N ILE A 592 24.69 1.79 8.13
CA ILE A 592 25.27 3.11 7.77
C ILE A 592 24.25 4.18 8.14
N THR A 593 24.45 4.88 9.25
CA THR A 593 23.53 5.91 9.74
C THR A 593 24.14 7.32 9.76
N ASP A 594 25.46 7.45 9.75
CA ASP A 594 26.20 8.69 9.89
C ASP A 594 26.72 9.30 8.57
N ASP A 595 26.59 8.57 7.44
CA ASP A 595 26.98 9.00 6.10
C ASP A 595 25.89 8.65 5.07
N ILE A 596 25.03 9.63 4.80
CA ILE A 596 23.89 9.44 3.88
C ILE A 596 24.34 9.11 2.45
N ASN A 597 25.51 9.61 2.01
CA ASN A 597 26.04 9.31 0.69
C ASN A 597 26.49 7.84 0.61
N ALA A 598 27.23 7.37 1.60
CA ALA A 598 27.65 5.97 1.69
C ALA A 598 26.45 5.03 1.86
N ARG A 599 25.44 5.40 2.65
CA ARG A 599 24.20 4.66 2.82
C ARG A 599 23.47 4.50 1.49
N TYR A 600 23.29 5.58 0.73
CA TYR A 600 22.56 5.52 -0.53
C TYR A 600 23.34 4.73 -1.60
N ASP A 601 24.67 4.84 -1.64
CA ASP A 601 25.50 3.99 -2.50
C ASP A 601 25.34 2.49 -2.14
N ALA A 602 25.28 2.14 -0.86
CA ALA A 602 25.14 0.77 -0.41
C ALA A 602 23.76 0.18 -0.81
N PHE A 603 22.66 0.90 -0.57
CA PHE A 603 21.33 0.47 -1.02
C PHE A 603 21.24 0.39 -2.54
N ALA A 604 21.82 1.35 -3.27
CA ALA A 604 21.86 1.36 -4.74
C ALA A 604 22.60 0.14 -5.30
N ASN A 605 23.70 -0.27 -4.66
CA ASN A 605 24.42 -1.49 -5.02
C ASN A 605 23.59 -2.75 -4.77
N ALA A 606 22.86 -2.79 -3.65
CA ALA A 606 21.98 -3.90 -3.32
C ALA A 606 20.81 -4.02 -4.31
N GLU A 607 20.13 -2.92 -4.65
CA GLU A 607 19.07 -2.88 -5.65
C GLU A 607 19.57 -3.30 -7.03
N ALA A 608 20.72 -2.75 -7.47
CA ALA A 608 21.33 -3.15 -8.73
C ALA A 608 21.67 -4.65 -8.76
N SER A 609 22.14 -5.22 -7.64
CA SER A 609 22.41 -6.66 -7.52
C SER A 609 21.12 -7.48 -7.65
N LEU A 610 20.05 -7.08 -6.99
CA LEU A 610 18.73 -7.74 -7.06
C LEU A 610 18.23 -7.83 -8.50
N ILE A 611 18.32 -6.74 -9.25
CA ILE A 611 17.87 -6.64 -10.65
C ILE A 611 18.80 -7.42 -11.58
N ASN A 612 20.12 -7.22 -11.49
CA ASN A 612 21.11 -7.84 -12.37
C ASN A 612 21.15 -9.38 -12.24
N ASN A 613 20.77 -9.93 -11.08
CA ASN A 613 20.61 -11.36 -10.87
C ASN A 613 19.20 -11.86 -11.28
N ALA A 614 18.36 -10.98 -11.84
CA ALA A 614 17.00 -11.27 -12.25
C ALA A 614 16.18 -11.93 -11.12
N LEU A 615 16.33 -11.43 -9.88
CA LEU A 615 15.49 -11.84 -8.75
C LEU A 615 14.15 -11.09 -8.78
N VAL A 616 14.11 -9.93 -9.43
CA VAL A 616 12.94 -9.13 -9.75
C VAL A 616 13.11 -8.56 -11.17
N VAL A 617 12.01 -8.23 -11.85
CA VAL A 617 12.05 -7.57 -13.15
C VAL A 617 11.32 -6.23 -13.05
N PRO A 618 12.01 -5.09 -13.13
CA PRO A 618 11.37 -3.77 -13.12
C PRO A 618 10.38 -3.61 -14.28
N MET A 619 9.31 -2.85 -14.06
CA MET A 619 8.31 -2.56 -15.08
C MET A 619 8.16 -1.05 -15.33
N GLY A 620 7.77 -0.31 -14.31
CA GLY A 620 7.48 1.11 -14.49
C GLY A 620 6.85 1.77 -13.26
N MET A 621 6.57 3.05 -13.38
CA MET A 621 5.79 3.82 -12.39
C MET A 621 4.29 3.64 -12.63
N SER A 622 3.49 4.03 -11.65
CA SER A 622 2.04 4.15 -11.81
C SER A 622 1.70 5.10 -12.96
N VAL A 623 0.92 4.59 -13.89
CA VAL A 623 0.36 5.43 -14.96
C VAL A 623 -0.85 6.14 -14.39
N PRO A 624 -0.94 7.49 -14.45
CA PRO A 624 -2.12 8.21 -14.02
C PRO A 624 -3.36 7.75 -14.77
N ASN A 625 -4.48 7.64 -14.06
CA ASN A 625 -5.75 7.33 -14.69
C ASN A 625 -6.28 8.58 -15.41
N TYR A 626 -7.07 8.38 -16.46
CA TYR A 626 -7.92 9.45 -16.96
C TYR A 626 -9.12 9.62 -16.04
N LEU A 627 -9.42 10.86 -15.67
CA LEU A 627 -10.50 11.22 -14.77
C LEU A 627 -11.43 12.23 -15.40
N ALA A 628 -12.72 12.15 -15.05
CA ALA A 628 -13.61 13.30 -15.03
C ALA A 628 -13.71 13.74 -13.57
N THR A 629 -13.11 14.87 -13.20
CA THR A 629 -13.06 15.35 -11.81
C THR A 629 -13.31 16.84 -11.72
N ARG A 630 -13.90 17.26 -10.58
CA ARG A 630 -14.08 18.68 -10.18
C ARG A 630 -13.03 19.12 -9.14
N LEU A 631 -12.07 18.25 -8.79
CA LEU A 631 -11.00 18.58 -7.86
C LEU A 631 -9.72 18.99 -8.59
N ASN A 632 -9.12 20.10 -8.18
CA ASN A 632 -7.76 20.44 -8.57
C ASN A 632 -6.75 19.79 -7.63
N TYR A 633 -6.35 18.56 -7.92
CA TYR A 633 -5.39 17.82 -7.10
C TYR A 633 -4.00 18.47 -6.97
N TRP A 634 -3.67 19.45 -7.82
CA TRP A 634 -2.42 20.21 -7.70
C TRP A 634 -2.39 21.19 -6.52
N GLU A 635 -3.56 21.48 -5.94
CA GLU A 635 -3.67 22.29 -4.71
C GLU A 635 -3.39 21.47 -3.46
N GLY A 636 -3.69 20.16 -3.47
CA GLY A 636 -3.59 19.28 -2.32
C GLY A 636 -2.17 18.92 -1.93
N GLN A 637 -2.04 18.34 -0.75
CA GLN A 637 -0.78 17.81 -0.25
C GLN A 637 -0.17 16.80 -1.22
N TYR A 638 1.15 16.69 -1.21
CA TYR A 638 1.87 15.76 -2.03
C TYR A 638 3.06 15.17 -1.29
N ALA A 639 3.19 13.87 -1.33
CA ALA A 639 4.39 13.19 -0.88
C ALA A 639 4.71 12.03 -1.83
N SER A 640 5.98 11.70 -1.96
CA SER A 640 6.43 10.47 -2.63
C SER A 640 6.29 9.24 -1.72
N THR A 641 5.77 9.40 -0.50
CA THR A 641 5.67 8.36 0.52
C THR A 641 4.35 8.47 1.27
N GLY A 642 3.92 7.37 1.89
CA GLY A 642 2.76 7.35 2.75
C GLY A 642 1.44 7.63 2.02
N PHE A 643 0.49 8.25 2.70
CA PHE A 643 -0.88 8.47 2.22
C PHE A 643 -1.29 9.95 2.09
N SER A 644 -0.34 10.89 2.18
CA SER A 644 -0.61 12.34 2.12
C SER A 644 -1.40 12.77 0.89
N ASN A 645 -1.25 12.06 -0.23
CA ASN A 645 -2.00 12.31 -1.47
C ASN A 645 -3.52 12.03 -1.35
N LYS A 646 -3.97 11.38 -0.26
CA LYS A 646 -5.40 11.13 0.02
C LYS A 646 -6.03 12.24 0.84
N ARG A 647 -5.25 13.19 1.33
CA ARG A 647 -5.73 14.34 2.10
C ARG A 647 -6.42 15.34 1.18
N LEU A 648 -7.65 15.72 1.54
CA LEU A 648 -8.46 16.67 0.78
C LEU A 648 -8.39 18.10 1.36
N LYS A 649 -7.66 18.31 2.45
CA LYS A 649 -7.34 19.66 2.96
C LYS A 649 -6.59 20.47 1.89
N GLY A 650 -6.98 21.72 1.68
CA GLY A 650 -6.39 22.62 0.69
C GLY A 650 -6.96 22.54 -0.71
N ILE A 651 -7.87 21.60 -1.00
CA ILE A 651 -8.43 21.38 -2.34
C ILE A 651 -9.81 22.02 -2.46
N HIS A 652 -10.06 22.69 -3.61
CA HIS A 652 -11.37 23.22 -3.95
C HIS A 652 -12.16 22.27 -4.85
N VAL A 653 -13.47 22.21 -4.65
CA VAL A 653 -14.40 21.63 -5.63
C VAL A 653 -14.82 22.74 -6.60
N LEU A 654 -14.45 22.57 -7.86
CA LEU A 654 -14.77 23.52 -8.91
C LEU A 654 -16.24 23.40 -9.36
N ASP A 655 -16.75 24.42 -10.04
CA ASP A 655 -18.10 24.43 -10.60
C ASP A 655 -18.19 23.70 -11.97
N HIS A 656 -17.07 23.21 -12.48
CA HIS A 656 -16.92 22.47 -13.74
C HIS A 656 -15.94 21.30 -13.57
N TYR A 657 -15.95 20.36 -14.49
CA TYR A 657 -14.96 19.30 -14.60
C TYR A 657 -13.69 19.83 -15.27
N ILE A 658 -12.52 19.40 -14.77
CA ILE A 658 -11.23 19.87 -15.27
C ILE A 658 -10.96 19.28 -16.65
N SER A 659 -10.62 20.13 -17.60
CA SER A 659 -10.16 19.71 -18.93
C SER A 659 -8.67 19.34 -18.91
N MET A 660 -8.22 18.60 -19.93
CA MET A 660 -6.80 18.27 -20.09
C MET A 660 -5.91 19.52 -20.16
N SER A 661 -6.35 20.55 -20.85
CA SER A 661 -5.58 21.82 -20.95
C SER A 661 -5.47 22.56 -19.63
N GLU A 662 -6.51 22.50 -18.79
CA GLU A 662 -6.50 23.07 -17.44
C GLU A 662 -5.63 22.25 -16.50
N TYR A 663 -5.70 20.92 -16.57
CA TYR A 663 -4.82 20.02 -15.85
C TYR A 663 -3.33 20.32 -16.15
N GLU A 664 -2.98 20.46 -17.44
CA GLU A 664 -1.61 20.80 -17.84
C GLU A 664 -1.18 22.19 -17.33
N ALA A 665 -2.07 23.18 -17.40
CA ALA A 665 -1.79 24.50 -16.85
C ALA A 665 -1.59 24.50 -15.33
N ASN A 666 -2.38 23.73 -14.59
CA ASN A 666 -2.24 23.57 -13.15
C ASN A 666 -0.92 22.84 -12.79
N ARG A 667 -0.56 21.80 -13.55
CA ARG A 667 0.73 21.11 -13.41
C ARG A 667 1.91 22.05 -13.59
N ASP A 668 1.88 22.85 -14.65
CA ASP A 668 2.99 23.72 -15.03
C ASP A 668 3.13 24.95 -14.10
N ALA A 669 2.05 25.30 -13.39
CA ALA A 669 2.04 26.38 -12.39
C ALA A 669 2.61 25.95 -11.02
N ARG A 670 2.80 24.66 -10.76
CA ARG A 670 3.37 24.08 -9.51
C ARG A 670 4.89 24.35 -9.39
#